data_3d874ef934f5a8181a6843432c081128
#
_entry.id   3d874ef934f5a8181a6843432c081128
#
_cell.length_a   1.000
_cell.length_b   1.000
_cell.length_c   1.000
_cell.angle_alpha   90.00
_cell.angle_beta   90.00
_cell.angle_gamma   90.00
#
_symmetry.space_group_name_H-M   'P 1'
#
loop_
_entity.id
_entity.type
_entity.pdbx_description
1 polymer ?
#
loop_
_entity_poly.entity_id
_entity_poly.type
_entity_poly.pdbx_seq_one_letter_code
_entity_poly.pdbx_strand_id
1 'polypeptide(L)'
;MKFTLSWLKDHLDTDASLAEICERLTMIGLEVEAVDDRAVFAPFRIARVLSAERHPDADKLQVLSVDAGPEVNDGKPLQVVCGAPNARAGMVGVLATPGTYVPGIDTTLSIGRIRGVESHGMMCSERELELSDSHDGIIDLAVDAPVGTRFADYADLADPVIEINLTPNRPDATGVAGIARDLAASGMGTLKTAAPERIEGEGDCPVALSVESATCTGFALRKVSGVANGASPEWMQKRLKAIGLRPINALVDITNYVTFDRGRPLHVFDAAKVAGDLRVRDARDGEEVLALDERTYTLSAGMCVIADDKGVESIAGIMGGEHSGCDAATTDVLIESALWDPRAIARTGRSLGIITDARYRFERGVDPDFMEPGLDLATRLVLDLCGGTPSRRVVVGSTTPASAPIVLPFAETERLTGIQVDRDRQVAILESLGFAVSPEGETASVVSPSWRPDIDGKADLVEEVMRLVGVDTIAPQPLPSAGAVGGRILTVPQIRDRAARRALAARGMVETVSYSFIAESHAAAFGGGAAALKLENPISADMSDMRPSLLPGLIAAAARNAARGHGDTALFEVAAIYRSDEPDGQLRVAGGLRRGTAIMSGGGRSWNGNASAVSVYDAKADAIAALEAAGAPVDRLMIEAPASDWYHPGRSGRIKLGPKVVLAEFGEFHPKTLKTLDASGPHCGFEVFLDAIPTPKRKATRTKLVLALSAFQPVRRDFAFVVDSDVDALKLVRAAEGADRKLVGEVRVFDVFTGAALGENRKSVALEVTLNPVERTLTEEDLEAVSAKIVAQVEKATGGTLRA
;
A
#
# COMPACT_ATOMS: atom_id res chain seq x y z
N MET A 1 4.82 11.50 -13.10
CA MET A 1 5.34 12.67 -13.83
C MET A 1 4.20 13.65 -14.05
N LYS A 2 4.40 14.91 -13.62
CA LYS A 2 3.39 15.98 -13.78
C LYS A 2 3.82 16.99 -14.83
N PHE A 3 2.87 17.50 -15.60
CA PHE A 3 3.09 18.58 -16.57
C PHE A 3 1.76 19.25 -16.91
N THR A 4 1.82 20.49 -17.44
CA THR A 4 0.61 21.18 -17.88
C THR A 4 0.33 20.95 -19.36
N LEU A 5 -0.93 21.13 -19.76
CA LEU A 5 -1.33 21.00 -21.16
C LEU A 5 -0.64 22.05 -22.05
N SER A 6 -0.49 23.28 -21.59
CA SER A 6 0.22 24.32 -22.34
C SER A 6 1.71 23.98 -22.50
N TRP A 7 2.35 23.43 -21.48
CA TRP A 7 3.74 22.98 -21.55
C TRP A 7 3.92 21.86 -22.58
N LEU A 8 3.00 20.88 -22.60
CA LEU A 8 2.99 19.84 -23.64
C LEU A 8 2.86 20.45 -25.05
N LYS A 9 1.98 21.45 -25.21
CA LYS A 9 1.75 22.14 -26.49
C LYS A 9 2.93 22.99 -26.96
N ASP A 10 3.91 23.29 -26.10
CA ASP A 10 5.17 23.88 -26.55
C ASP A 10 5.98 22.91 -27.43
N HIS A 11 5.85 21.61 -27.19
CA HIS A 11 6.55 20.55 -27.88
C HIS A 11 5.70 19.80 -28.92
N LEU A 12 4.38 19.92 -28.86
CA LEU A 12 3.44 19.21 -29.74
C LEU A 12 2.45 20.19 -30.36
N ASP A 13 2.42 20.26 -31.68
CA ASP A 13 1.39 20.98 -32.41
C ASP A 13 0.19 20.06 -32.59
N THR A 14 -0.90 20.37 -31.86
CA THR A 14 -2.09 19.51 -31.82
C THR A 14 -3.35 20.32 -31.51
N ASP A 15 -4.43 19.97 -32.23
CA ASP A 15 -5.79 20.46 -31.97
C ASP A 15 -6.59 19.52 -31.03
N ALA A 16 -5.98 18.40 -30.60
CA ALA A 16 -6.65 17.44 -29.75
C ALA A 16 -7.07 18.04 -28.41
N SER A 17 -8.24 17.66 -27.93
CA SER A 17 -8.77 18.03 -26.63
C SER A 17 -7.97 17.36 -25.50
N LEU A 18 -8.10 17.89 -24.28
CA LEU A 18 -7.52 17.29 -23.05
C LEU A 18 -7.91 15.81 -22.89
N ALA A 19 -9.21 15.49 -23.13
CA ALA A 19 -9.72 14.14 -23.00
C ALA A 19 -9.05 13.17 -23.99
N GLU A 20 -8.94 13.56 -25.27
CA GLU A 20 -8.29 12.74 -26.31
C GLU A 20 -6.81 12.54 -26.03
N ILE A 21 -6.10 13.57 -25.53
CA ILE A 21 -4.70 13.45 -25.13
C ILE A 21 -4.55 12.46 -23.96
N CYS A 22 -5.37 12.58 -22.91
CA CYS A 22 -5.31 11.70 -21.74
C CYS A 22 -5.63 10.24 -22.09
N GLU A 23 -6.65 10.01 -22.93
CA GLU A 23 -6.96 8.67 -23.44
C GLU A 23 -5.79 8.10 -24.24
N ARG A 24 -5.23 8.88 -25.15
CA ARG A 24 -4.11 8.42 -25.98
C ARG A 24 -2.86 8.13 -25.15
N LEU A 25 -2.53 8.96 -24.16
CA LEU A 25 -1.42 8.71 -23.23
C LEU A 25 -1.55 7.33 -22.57
N THR A 26 -2.72 7.05 -22.00
CA THR A 26 -2.98 5.75 -21.36
C THR A 26 -2.86 4.60 -22.36
N MET A 27 -3.43 4.75 -23.56
CA MET A 27 -3.43 3.70 -24.58
C MET A 27 -2.04 3.39 -25.15
N ILE A 28 -1.11 4.33 -25.14
CA ILE A 28 0.29 4.10 -25.58
C ILE A 28 1.25 3.74 -24.43
N GLY A 29 0.70 3.42 -23.22
CA GLY A 29 1.47 2.95 -22.07
C GLY A 29 2.00 4.04 -21.13
N LEU A 30 1.53 5.29 -21.29
CA LEU A 30 1.78 6.39 -20.36
C LEU A 30 0.51 6.65 -19.55
N GLU A 31 0.22 5.76 -18.59
CA GLU A 31 -1.04 5.74 -17.83
C GLU A 31 -1.29 7.07 -17.11
N VAL A 32 -2.44 7.68 -17.40
CA VAL A 32 -2.89 8.90 -16.71
C VAL A 32 -3.47 8.51 -15.35
N GLU A 33 -2.81 8.93 -14.26
CA GLU A 33 -3.26 8.68 -12.88
C GLU A 33 -4.24 9.75 -12.39
N ALA A 34 -4.00 11.01 -12.77
CA ALA A 34 -4.83 12.12 -12.36
C ALA A 34 -4.84 13.25 -13.40
N VAL A 35 -5.93 13.97 -13.45
CA VAL A 35 -6.07 15.20 -14.23
C VAL A 35 -6.71 16.26 -13.33
N ASP A 36 -6.01 17.37 -13.12
CA ASP A 36 -6.56 18.57 -12.54
C ASP A 36 -6.89 19.53 -13.70
N ASP A 37 -8.14 19.53 -14.11
CA ASP A 37 -8.63 20.31 -15.26
C ASP A 37 -8.81 21.80 -14.91
N ARG A 38 -8.61 22.19 -13.64
CA ARG A 38 -8.76 23.55 -13.14
C ARG A 38 -10.17 24.12 -13.32
N ALA A 39 -11.14 23.27 -13.62
CA ALA A 39 -12.53 23.71 -13.84
C ALA A 39 -13.14 24.39 -12.63
N VAL A 40 -12.65 24.08 -11.43
CA VAL A 40 -13.06 24.70 -10.17
C VAL A 40 -12.91 26.22 -10.19
N PHE A 41 -11.95 26.76 -10.93
CA PHE A 41 -11.70 28.19 -11.01
C PHE A 41 -12.55 28.91 -12.07
N ALA A 42 -13.23 28.22 -12.96
CA ALA A 42 -14.01 28.80 -14.04
C ALA A 42 -15.14 29.75 -13.61
N PRO A 43 -15.83 29.55 -12.46
CA PRO A 43 -16.91 30.44 -12.00
C PRO A 43 -16.43 31.78 -11.41
N PHE A 44 -15.18 31.87 -10.94
CA PHE A 44 -14.67 33.10 -10.28
C PHE A 44 -14.48 34.22 -11.27
N ARG A 45 -14.87 35.45 -10.87
CA ARG A 45 -14.81 36.62 -11.71
C ARG A 45 -13.95 37.70 -11.09
N ILE A 46 -13.30 38.50 -11.92
CA ILE A 46 -12.65 39.73 -11.50
C ILE A 46 -13.75 40.75 -11.27
N ALA A 47 -13.76 41.39 -10.11
CA ALA A 47 -14.82 42.31 -9.72
C ALA A 47 -14.26 43.54 -9.02
N ARG A 48 -14.91 44.67 -9.23
CA ARG A 48 -14.53 45.96 -8.63
C ARG A 48 -15.47 46.31 -7.50
N VAL A 49 -14.95 46.71 -6.37
CA VAL A 49 -15.71 47.26 -5.26
C VAL A 49 -16.02 48.72 -5.57
N LEU A 50 -17.30 49.06 -5.81
CA LEU A 50 -17.76 50.42 -6.09
C LEU A 50 -17.91 51.24 -4.81
N SER A 51 -18.46 50.63 -3.74
CA SER A 51 -18.56 51.26 -2.41
C SER A 51 -18.35 50.22 -1.32
N ALA A 52 -17.86 50.68 -0.16
CA ALA A 52 -17.67 49.88 1.04
C ALA A 52 -18.19 50.65 2.25
N GLU A 53 -19.32 50.22 2.80
CA GLU A 53 -19.96 50.87 3.93
C GLU A 53 -19.93 49.93 5.16
N ARG A 54 -19.93 50.54 6.38
CA ARG A 54 -19.94 49.71 7.60
C ARG A 54 -21.28 48.97 7.70
N HIS A 55 -21.21 47.74 8.12
CA HIS A 55 -22.41 46.94 8.37
C HIS A 55 -23.22 47.55 9.54
N PRO A 56 -24.56 47.68 9.43
CA PRO A 56 -25.36 48.35 10.45
C PRO A 56 -25.30 47.68 11.83
N ASP A 57 -25.17 46.33 11.88
CA ASP A 57 -25.21 45.55 13.12
C ASP A 57 -23.90 44.79 13.42
N ALA A 58 -22.74 45.18 12.81
CA ALA A 58 -21.48 44.50 13.02
C ALA A 58 -20.25 45.37 12.72
N ASP A 59 -19.50 45.72 13.74
CA ASP A 59 -18.32 46.61 13.65
C ASP A 59 -17.17 46.08 12.77
N LYS A 60 -17.06 44.77 12.60
CA LYS A 60 -15.99 44.14 11.81
C LYS A 60 -16.40 43.78 10.38
N LEU A 61 -17.66 44.05 10.00
CA LEU A 61 -18.15 43.71 8.67
C LEU A 61 -18.40 44.97 7.85
N GLN A 62 -18.27 44.84 6.55
CA GLN A 62 -18.61 45.88 5.57
C GLN A 62 -19.63 45.33 4.58
N VAL A 63 -20.52 46.21 4.10
CA VAL A 63 -21.42 45.96 3.00
C VAL A 63 -20.84 46.59 1.76
N LEU A 64 -20.47 45.75 0.79
CA LEU A 64 -19.84 46.17 -0.45
C LEU A 64 -20.87 46.22 -1.57
N SER A 65 -20.74 47.21 -2.44
CA SER A 65 -21.39 47.21 -3.76
C SER A 65 -20.32 46.83 -4.78
N VAL A 66 -20.52 45.71 -5.49
CA VAL A 66 -19.47 45.05 -6.31
C VAL A 66 -19.93 44.93 -7.76
N ASP A 67 -19.16 45.50 -8.67
CA ASP A 67 -19.33 45.35 -10.12
C ASP A 67 -18.52 44.13 -10.60
N ALA A 68 -19.21 43.15 -11.16
CA ALA A 68 -18.63 41.93 -11.70
C ALA A 68 -18.77 41.79 -13.23
N GLY A 69 -19.03 42.90 -13.89
CA GLY A 69 -19.18 42.98 -15.35
C GLY A 69 -20.59 42.63 -15.87
N PRO A 70 -20.78 42.80 -17.19
CA PRO A 70 -22.11 42.70 -17.80
C PRO A 70 -22.73 41.31 -17.80
N GLU A 71 -21.90 40.26 -17.72
CA GLU A 71 -22.40 38.87 -17.71
C GLU A 71 -22.93 38.42 -16.34
N VAL A 72 -22.64 39.16 -15.29
CA VAL A 72 -23.05 38.87 -13.94
C VAL A 72 -24.16 39.82 -13.50
N ASN A 73 -25.29 39.27 -13.04
CA ASN A 73 -26.45 40.03 -12.53
C ASN A 73 -26.98 41.10 -13.49
N ASP A 74 -26.99 40.80 -14.82
CA ASP A 74 -27.37 41.75 -15.89
C ASP A 74 -26.62 43.09 -15.83
N GLY A 75 -25.35 43.07 -15.43
CA GLY A 75 -24.50 44.26 -15.28
C GLY A 75 -24.85 45.16 -14.08
N LYS A 76 -25.72 44.70 -13.16
CA LYS A 76 -26.07 45.48 -11.94
C LYS A 76 -25.10 45.09 -10.83
N PRO A 77 -24.67 46.05 -10.02
CA PRO A 77 -23.82 45.75 -8.87
C PRO A 77 -24.44 44.74 -7.89
N LEU A 78 -23.62 43.85 -7.36
CA LEU A 78 -24.01 42.91 -6.34
C LEU A 78 -23.73 43.45 -4.94
N GLN A 79 -24.62 43.18 -4.00
CA GLN A 79 -24.36 43.46 -2.59
C GLN A 79 -23.63 42.28 -1.98
N VAL A 80 -22.47 42.53 -1.36
CA VAL A 80 -21.62 41.48 -0.74
C VAL A 80 -21.25 41.91 0.68
N VAL A 81 -21.50 41.10 1.66
CA VAL A 81 -21.05 41.34 3.04
C VAL A 81 -19.65 40.72 3.20
N CYS A 82 -18.67 41.54 3.58
CA CYS A 82 -17.27 41.15 3.66
C CYS A 82 -16.68 41.49 5.04
N GLY A 83 -15.89 40.54 5.60
CA GLY A 83 -15.18 40.73 6.86
C GLY A 83 -13.68 41.01 6.70
N ALA A 84 -13.19 41.08 5.48
CA ALA A 84 -11.75 41.26 5.23
C ALA A 84 -11.29 42.71 5.58
N PRO A 85 -10.17 42.86 6.29
CA PRO A 85 -9.68 44.15 6.74
C PRO A 85 -9.23 45.09 5.61
N ASN A 86 -8.87 44.51 4.46
CA ASN A 86 -8.38 45.24 3.29
C ASN A 86 -9.49 45.65 2.31
N ALA A 87 -10.73 45.26 2.53
CA ALA A 87 -11.86 45.61 1.68
C ALA A 87 -12.09 47.14 1.64
N ARG A 88 -12.09 47.72 0.43
CA ARG A 88 -12.24 49.19 0.25
C ARG A 88 -12.85 49.53 -1.10
N ALA A 89 -13.43 50.70 -1.19
CA ALA A 89 -13.93 51.24 -2.45
C ALA A 89 -12.78 51.43 -3.47
N GLY A 90 -13.01 51.10 -4.72
CA GLY A 90 -12.04 51.15 -5.82
C GLY A 90 -11.16 49.91 -5.95
N MET A 91 -11.16 49.05 -4.99
CA MET A 91 -10.40 47.76 -5.02
C MET A 91 -10.92 46.86 -6.12
N VAL A 92 -10.00 46.15 -6.79
CA VAL A 92 -10.33 45.07 -7.73
C VAL A 92 -9.91 43.75 -7.09
N GLY A 93 -10.80 42.78 -7.04
CA GLY A 93 -10.55 41.49 -6.40
C GLY A 93 -11.26 40.36 -7.10
N VAL A 94 -11.29 39.18 -6.45
CA VAL A 94 -11.91 37.99 -6.98
C VAL A 94 -13.25 37.74 -6.29
N LEU A 95 -14.30 37.58 -7.08
CA LEU A 95 -15.67 37.38 -6.61
C LEU A 95 -16.12 35.92 -6.94
N ALA A 96 -16.64 35.23 -5.95
CA ALA A 96 -17.47 34.05 -6.11
C ALA A 96 -18.95 34.42 -6.01
N THR A 97 -19.74 34.07 -7.02
CA THR A 97 -21.19 34.27 -7.07
C THR A 97 -21.96 33.11 -6.42
N PRO A 98 -23.26 33.26 -6.09
CA PRO A 98 -24.08 32.14 -5.65
C PRO A 98 -24.06 30.98 -6.65
N GLY A 99 -23.94 29.76 -6.18
CA GLY A 99 -23.74 28.53 -6.99
C GLY A 99 -22.28 28.17 -7.21
N THR A 100 -21.33 29.04 -6.87
CA THR A 100 -19.90 28.75 -6.98
C THR A 100 -19.44 27.89 -5.81
N TYR A 101 -18.76 26.78 -6.09
CA TYR A 101 -18.03 26.00 -5.09
C TYR A 101 -16.70 26.68 -4.76
N VAL A 102 -16.41 26.87 -3.48
CA VAL A 102 -15.18 27.52 -2.98
C VAL A 102 -14.33 26.44 -2.27
N PRO A 103 -13.20 26.02 -2.87
CA PRO A 103 -12.45 24.85 -2.44
C PRO A 103 -11.88 24.99 -1.02
N GLY A 104 -11.26 26.09 -0.66
CA GLY A 104 -10.60 26.28 0.62
C GLY A 104 -11.53 26.30 1.86
N ILE A 105 -12.87 26.37 1.64
CA ILE A 105 -13.87 26.25 2.71
C ILE A 105 -14.86 25.11 2.48
N ASP A 106 -14.63 24.28 1.45
CA ASP A 106 -15.46 23.12 1.06
C ASP A 106 -16.96 23.45 1.04
N THR A 107 -17.33 24.54 0.38
CA THR A 107 -18.73 25.04 0.42
C THR A 107 -19.15 25.60 -0.92
N THR A 108 -20.36 25.24 -1.37
CA THR A 108 -21.02 25.91 -2.48
C THR A 108 -21.80 27.11 -1.96
N LEU A 109 -21.51 28.29 -2.50
CA LEU A 109 -22.13 29.55 -2.05
C LEU A 109 -23.63 29.59 -2.37
N SER A 110 -24.39 30.10 -1.45
CA SER A 110 -25.80 30.47 -1.64
C SER A 110 -26.00 31.95 -1.28
N ILE A 111 -27.12 32.54 -1.69
CA ILE A 111 -27.52 33.87 -1.19
C ILE A 111 -27.66 33.77 0.32
N GLY A 112 -26.78 34.41 1.05
CA GLY A 112 -26.71 34.38 2.50
C GLY A 112 -27.33 35.63 3.13
N ARG A 113 -27.81 35.50 4.38
CA ARG A 113 -28.23 36.66 5.18
C ARG A 113 -27.36 36.79 6.42
N ILE A 114 -26.46 37.76 6.40
CA ILE A 114 -25.47 37.96 7.46
C ILE A 114 -25.92 39.09 8.34
N ARG A 115 -26.31 38.80 9.58
CA ARG A 115 -26.86 39.76 10.55
C ARG A 115 -27.93 40.70 9.95
N GLY A 116 -28.85 40.12 9.17
CA GLY A 116 -29.96 40.87 8.58
C GLY A 116 -29.72 41.47 7.19
N VAL A 117 -28.48 41.55 6.73
CA VAL A 117 -28.10 42.03 5.39
C VAL A 117 -27.87 40.87 4.44
N GLU A 118 -28.44 40.90 3.25
CA GLU A 118 -28.26 39.87 2.22
C GLU A 118 -26.88 39.99 1.54
N SER A 119 -26.21 38.87 1.31
CA SER A 119 -24.95 38.77 0.56
C SER A 119 -25.17 37.91 -0.66
N HIS A 120 -24.90 38.45 -1.85
CA HIS A 120 -25.05 37.81 -3.14
C HIS A 120 -23.71 37.34 -3.72
N GLY A 121 -22.80 36.91 -2.86
CA GLY A 121 -21.48 36.41 -3.22
C GLY A 121 -20.45 36.58 -2.11
N MET A 122 -19.23 36.25 -2.42
CA MET A 122 -18.10 36.37 -1.52
C MET A 122 -16.89 36.90 -2.28
N MET A 123 -16.23 37.91 -1.72
CA MET A 123 -14.88 38.32 -2.17
C MET A 123 -13.88 37.34 -1.56
N CYS A 124 -13.02 36.73 -2.37
CA CYS A 124 -12.16 35.59 -1.98
C CYS A 124 -10.74 36.02 -1.61
N SER A 125 -10.16 35.33 -0.63
CA SER A 125 -8.73 35.32 -0.33
C SER A 125 -8.00 34.23 -1.12
N GLU A 126 -6.67 34.25 -1.12
CA GLU A 126 -5.89 33.17 -1.74
C GLU A 126 -6.13 31.79 -1.08
N ARG A 127 -6.32 31.76 0.24
CA ARG A 127 -6.61 30.55 0.98
C ARG A 127 -7.94 29.91 0.58
N GLU A 128 -8.97 30.71 0.38
CA GLU A 128 -10.28 30.22 -0.04
C GLU A 128 -10.27 29.61 -1.44
N LEU A 129 -9.30 30.02 -2.27
CA LEU A 129 -9.04 29.42 -3.59
C LEU A 129 -7.95 28.35 -3.57
N GLU A 130 -7.40 28.01 -2.41
CA GLU A 130 -6.26 27.08 -2.26
C GLU A 130 -5.02 27.47 -3.10
N LEU A 131 -4.82 28.76 -3.32
CA LEU A 131 -3.66 29.30 -4.04
C LEU A 131 -2.45 29.49 -3.12
N SER A 132 -2.70 29.82 -1.85
CA SER A 132 -1.70 29.92 -0.78
C SER A 132 -2.37 29.83 0.60
N ASP A 133 -1.58 29.79 1.68
CA ASP A 133 -2.07 29.85 3.06
C ASP A 133 -2.49 31.27 3.52
N SER A 134 -2.30 32.27 2.68
CA SER A 134 -2.59 33.69 3.01
C SER A 134 -4.09 33.95 3.15
N HIS A 135 -4.49 34.47 4.30
CA HIS A 135 -5.87 34.83 4.62
C HIS A 135 -5.97 36.18 5.35
N ASP A 136 -4.94 37.01 5.31
CA ASP A 136 -4.93 38.31 5.97
C ASP A 136 -5.87 39.32 5.31
N GLY A 137 -6.41 38.98 4.15
CA GLY A 137 -7.39 39.77 3.41
C GLY A 137 -7.85 39.05 2.14
N ILE A 138 -8.77 39.68 1.42
CA ILE A 138 -9.17 39.27 0.08
C ILE A 138 -8.11 39.63 -0.95
N ILE A 139 -8.09 38.88 -2.07
CA ILE A 139 -7.15 39.09 -3.18
C ILE A 139 -7.30 40.53 -3.72
N ASP A 140 -6.18 41.26 -3.79
CA ASP A 140 -6.11 42.65 -4.28
C ASP A 140 -5.37 42.67 -5.61
N LEU A 141 -6.11 42.79 -6.70
CA LEU A 141 -5.57 42.78 -8.07
C LEU A 141 -5.19 44.20 -8.51
N ALA A 142 -4.42 44.28 -9.59
CA ALA A 142 -4.11 45.55 -10.21
C ALA A 142 -5.39 46.33 -10.56
N VAL A 143 -5.36 47.64 -10.37
CA VAL A 143 -6.54 48.50 -10.56
C VAL A 143 -7.10 48.48 -11.99
N ASP A 144 -6.27 48.13 -12.96
CA ASP A 144 -6.58 47.99 -14.38
C ASP A 144 -6.97 46.51 -14.74
N ALA A 145 -7.03 45.62 -13.80
CA ALA A 145 -7.49 44.25 -14.07
C ALA A 145 -8.89 44.21 -14.71
N PRO A 146 -9.13 43.42 -15.76
CA PRO A 146 -10.33 43.48 -16.58
C PRO A 146 -11.55 42.92 -15.84
N VAL A 147 -12.36 43.82 -15.31
CA VAL A 147 -13.60 43.48 -14.57
C VAL A 147 -14.56 42.68 -15.44
N GLY A 148 -15.14 41.62 -14.86
CA GLY A 148 -16.06 40.69 -15.52
C GLY A 148 -15.42 39.47 -16.18
N THR A 149 -14.11 39.52 -16.44
CA THR A 149 -13.41 38.34 -16.98
C THR A 149 -13.25 37.26 -15.94
N ARG A 150 -13.02 36.03 -16.41
CA ARG A 150 -12.73 34.90 -15.51
C ARG A 150 -11.38 35.12 -14.83
N PHE A 151 -11.37 34.97 -13.50
CA PHE A 151 -10.13 35.09 -12.74
C PHE A 151 -9.10 34.05 -13.17
N ALA A 152 -9.55 32.82 -13.49
CA ALA A 152 -8.70 31.75 -13.98
C ALA A 152 -7.91 32.13 -15.25
N ASP A 153 -8.54 32.85 -16.18
CA ASP A 153 -7.91 33.26 -17.43
C ASP A 153 -6.87 34.40 -17.17
N TYR A 154 -7.20 35.30 -16.28
CA TYR A 154 -6.30 36.42 -15.89
C TYR A 154 -5.09 35.95 -15.09
N ALA A 155 -5.29 34.96 -14.22
CA ALA A 155 -4.24 34.42 -13.34
C ALA A 155 -3.54 33.21 -13.94
N ASP A 156 -3.82 32.84 -15.21
CA ASP A 156 -3.32 31.65 -15.90
C ASP A 156 -3.52 30.37 -15.08
N LEU A 157 -4.66 30.26 -14.40
CA LEU A 157 -5.05 29.07 -13.62
C LEU A 157 -5.90 28.10 -14.44
N ALA A 158 -6.16 28.40 -15.71
CA ALA A 158 -6.97 27.56 -16.60
C ALA A 158 -6.15 26.46 -17.31
N ASP A 159 -4.85 26.33 -17.04
CA ASP A 159 -3.97 25.36 -17.66
C ASP A 159 -4.06 24.00 -16.94
N PRO A 160 -4.68 22.97 -17.55
CA PRO A 160 -4.83 21.66 -16.93
C PRO A 160 -3.50 21.00 -16.59
N VAL A 161 -3.43 20.35 -15.42
CA VAL A 161 -2.28 19.55 -15.00
C VAL A 161 -2.58 18.07 -15.19
N ILE A 162 -1.73 17.39 -15.93
CA ILE A 162 -1.81 15.95 -16.20
C ILE A 162 -0.74 15.25 -15.38
N GLU A 163 -1.11 14.20 -14.66
CA GLU A 163 -0.20 13.31 -13.94
C GLU A 163 -0.22 11.93 -14.59
N ILE A 164 0.96 11.47 -15.02
CA ILE A 164 1.13 10.14 -15.59
C ILE A 164 2.05 9.28 -14.75
N ASN A 165 1.77 7.98 -14.72
CA ASN A 165 2.65 6.96 -14.17
C ASN A 165 3.64 6.51 -15.24
N LEU A 166 4.91 6.37 -14.86
CA LEU A 166 5.98 5.92 -15.74
C LEU A 166 6.54 4.59 -15.26
N THR A 167 6.53 3.61 -16.14
CA THR A 167 7.26 2.36 -15.91
C THR A 167 8.78 2.60 -15.91
N PRO A 168 9.57 1.80 -15.19
CA PRO A 168 11.03 2.01 -15.08
C PRO A 168 11.77 1.98 -16.42
N ASN A 169 11.22 1.31 -17.44
CA ASN A 169 11.77 1.21 -18.78
C ASN A 169 11.48 2.42 -19.70
N ARG A 170 10.82 3.47 -19.18
CA ARG A 170 10.48 4.66 -19.95
C ARG A 170 11.17 5.94 -19.44
N PRO A 171 12.53 5.95 -19.39
CA PRO A 171 13.28 7.15 -18.99
C PRO A 171 13.07 8.34 -19.94
N ASP A 172 12.84 8.08 -21.21
CA ASP A 172 12.57 9.07 -22.25
C ASP A 172 11.34 9.94 -21.95
N ALA A 173 10.30 9.37 -21.32
CA ALA A 173 9.07 10.06 -20.94
C ALA A 173 9.18 10.80 -19.58
N THR A 174 10.36 10.83 -18.94
CA THR A 174 10.60 11.63 -17.71
C THR A 174 10.73 13.14 -17.97
N GLY A 175 10.60 13.56 -19.22
CA GLY A 175 10.53 14.95 -19.66
C GLY A 175 9.36 15.18 -20.63
N VAL A 176 8.80 16.41 -20.61
CA VAL A 176 7.64 16.78 -21.45
C VAL A 176 7.91 16.57 -22.94
N ALA A 177 9.13 16.88 -23.39
CA ALA A 177 9.54 16.68 -24.79
C ALA A 177 9.48 15.20 -25.21
N GLY A 178 9.80 14.26 -24.33
CA GLY A 178 9.68 12.82 -24.58
C GLY A 178 8.22 12.36 -24.68
N ILE A 179 7.35 12.88 -23.81
CA ILE A 179 5.91 12.61 -23.85
C ILE A 179 5.32 13.14 -25.17
N ALA A 180 5.71 14.35 -25.58
CA ALA A 180 5.29 14.94 -26.85
C ALA A 180 5.73 14.09 -28.07
N ARG A 181 6.94 13.50 -28.02
CA ARG A 181 7.45 12.60 -29.05
C ARG A 181 6.57 11.35 -29.21
N ASP A 182 6.18 10.74 -28.10
CA ASP A 182 5.30 9.57 -28.11
C ASP A 182 3.90 9.89 -28.66
N LEU A 183 3.32 11.02 -28.24
CA LEU A 183 2.04 11.48 -28.76
C LEU A 183 2.11 11.78 -30.28
N ALA A 184 3.19 12.43 -30.75
CA ALA A 184 3.39 12.67 -32.17
C ALA A 184 3.52 11.35 -32.95
N ALA A 185 4.29 10.38 -32.45
CA ALA A 185 4.41 9.06 -33.05
C ALA A 185 3.08 8.29 -33.10
N SER A 186 2.19 8.55 -32.14
CA SER A 186 0.84 7.98 -32.11
C SER A 186 -0.17 8.67 -33.01
N GLY A 187 0.23 9.71 -33.74
CA GLY A 187 -0.62 10.48 -34.66
C GLY A 187 -1.43 11.61 -34.00
N MET A 188 -1.11 12.02 -32.76
CA MET A 188 -1.84 13.06 -32.03
C MET A 188 -1.37 14.49 -32.35
N GLY A 189 -0.52 14.68 -33.35
CA GLY A 189 -0.01 15.99 -33.74
C GLY A 189 1.39 15.90 -34.37
N THR A 190 2.04 17.05 -34.46
CA THR A 190 3.39 17.17 -35.03
C THR A 190 4.35 17.66 -33.97
N LEU A 191 5.50 16.96 -33.80
CA LEU A 191 6.53 17.34 -32.87
C LEU A 191 7.20 18.69 -33.27
N LYS A 192 7.24 19.64 -32.34
CA LYS A 192 7.86 20.98 -32.54
C LYS A 192 9.24 21.08 -31.89
N THR A 193 9.62 20.12 -31.06
CA THR A 193 10.87 20.17 -30.28
C THR A 193 12.08 20.22 -31.19
N ALA A 194 12.80 21.34 -31.15
CA ALA A 194 14.07 21.50 -31.87
C ALA A 194 15.27 21.16 -30.98
N ALA A 195 16.37 20.77 -31.61
CA ALA A 195 17.66 20.67 -30.94
C ALA A 195 18.12 22.05 -30.44
N PRO A 196 18.66 22.17 -29.22
CA PRO A 196 19.22 23.43 -28.77
C PRO A 196 20.37 23.91 -29.65
N GLU A 197 20.44 25.24 -29.83
CA GLU A 197 21.57 25.83 -30.55
C GLU A 197 22.85 25.73 -29.74
N ARG A 198 23.94 25.38 -30.41
CA ARG A 198 25.27 25.32 -29.81
C ARG A 198 25.75 26.72 -29.43
N ILE A 199 26.26 26.84 -28.20
CA ILE A 199 26.87 28.08 -27.68
C ILE A 199 28.40 27.88 -27.64
N GLU A 200 29.15 28.68 -28.40
CA GLU A 200 30.62 28.57 -28.47
C GLU A 200 31.31 29.10 -27.20
N GLY A 201 30.79 30.16 -26.59
CA GLY A 201 31.37 30.81 -25.41
C GLY A 201 32.64 31.64 -25.70
N GLU A 202 33.04 32.47 -24.70
CA GLU A 202 34.20 33.36 -24.78
C GLU A 202 35.26 32.92 -23.75
N GLY A 203 36.48 32.70 -24.21
CA GLY A 203 37.59 32.28 -23.35
C GLY A 203 37.43 30.83 -22.79
N ASP A 204 38.47 30.37 -22.10
CA ASP A 204 38.42 29.05 -21.45
C ASP A 204 37.70 29.11 -20.10
N CYS A 205 37.10 28.02 -19.72
CA CYS A 205 36.58 27.86 -18.36
C CYS A 205 37.75 27.89 -17.36
N PRO A 206 37.75 28.79 -16.38
CA PRO A 206 38.89 28.93 -15.44
C PRO A 206 38.95 27.80 -14.41
N VAL A 207 37.89 26.98 -14.26
CA VAL A 207 37.85 25.82 -13.38
C VAL A 207 38.20 24.59 -14.20
N ALA A 208 39.28 23.90 -13.83
CA ALA A 208 39.61 22.62 -14.43
C ALA A 208 38.71 21.50 -13.89
N LEU A 209 38.54 20.47 -14.69
CA LEU A 209 37.70 19.33 -14.38
C LEU A 209 38.48 18.03 -14.52
N SER A 210 38.51 17.20 -13.50
CA SER A 210 38.99 15.82 -13.56
C SER A 210 37.89 14.81 -13.22
N VAL A 211 37.90 13.70 -13.95
CA VAL A 211 36.98 12.58 -13.68
C VAL A 211 37.79 11.35 -13.34
N GLU A 212 37.74 10.95 -12.07
CA GLU A 212 38.53 9.84 -11.50
C GLU A 212 37.66 8.62 -11.20
N SER A 213 36.35 8.82 -10.99
CA SER A 213 35.39 7.74 -10.72
C SER A 213 34.86 7.12 -12.01
N ALA A 214 34.87 5.78 -12.08
CA ALA A 214 34.26 5.05 -13.19
C ALA A 214 32.71 5.17 -13.22
N THR A 215 32.10 5.68 -12.17
CA THR A 215 30.65 5.96 -12.12
C THR A 215 30.22 7.10 -13.05
N CYS A 216 31.15 8.03 -13.32
CA CYS A 216 30.92 9.13 -14.24
C CYS A 216 31.49 8.77 -15.62
N THR A 217 30.62 8.59 -16.62
CA THR A 217 31.05 8.28 -17.99
C THR A 217 31.28 9.52 -18.86
N GLY A 218 30.61 10.63 -18.51
CA GLY A 218 30.79 11.90 -19.19
C GLY A 218 30.38 13.07 -18.28
N PHE A 219 31.10 14.18 -18.41
CA PHE A 219 30.87 15.41 -17.64
C PHE A 219 31.14 16.63 -18.50
N ALA A 220 30.19 17.52 -18.58
CA ALA A 220 30.29 18.81 -19.26
C ALA A 220 30.06 19.93 -18.26
N LEU A 221 30.98 20.91 -18.27
CA LEU A 221 30.98 22.06 -17.36
C LEU A 221 31.13 23.36 -18.17
N ARG A 222 30.41 24.40 -17.76
CA ARG A 222 30.55 25.76 -18.30
C ARG A 222 30.41 26.79 -17.21
N LYS A 223 31.26 27.81 -17.22
CA LYS A 223 31.12 29.01 -16.40
C LYS A 223 30.35 30.07 -17.16
N VAL A 224 29.39 30.74 -16.49
CA VAL A 224 28.80 32.00 -16.98
C VAL A 224 29.12 33.11 -15.98
N SER A 225 29.81 34.15 -16.42
CA SER A 225 30.25 35.25 -15.55
C SER A 225 29.37 36.47 -15.72
N GLY A 226 29.17 37.23 -14.62
CA GLY A 226 28.42 38.48 -14.62
C GLY A 226 26.90 38.24 -14.71
N VAL A 227 26.38 37.15 -14.15
CA VAL A 227 24.94 36.90 -14.09
C VAL A 227 24.29 37.77 -13.00
N ALA A 228 23.03 38.13 -13.22
CA ALA A 228 22.20 38.80 -12.24
C ALA A 228 21.11 37.82 -11.80
N ASN A 229 21.37 37.06 -10.69
CA ASN A 229 20.41 36.10 -10.20
C ASN A 229 19.26 36.83 -9.46
N GLY A 230 18.04 36.31 -9.61
CA GLY A 230 16.86 36.86 -9.00
C GLY A 230 15.68 35.91 -9.10
N ALA A 231 14.45 36.39 -9.02
CA ALA A 231 13.29 35.57 -9.27
C ALA A 231 13.24 35.16 -10.75
N SER A 232 12.87 33.87 -10.99
CA SER A 232 12.60 33.38 -12.36
C SER A 232 11.34 34.07 -12.93
N PRO A 233 11.18 34.09 -14.26
CA PRO A 233 10.02 34.72 -14.88
C PRO A 233 8.73 34.00 -14.50
N GLU A 234 7.64 34.75 -14.52
CA GLU A 234 6.34 34.25 -14.04
C GLU A 234 5.87 32.96 -14.74
N TRP A 235 6.09 32.88 -16.07
CA TRP A 235 5.73 31.67 -16.83
C TRP A 235 6.44 30.40 -16.31
N MET A 236 7.72 30.52 -15.94
CA MET A 236 8.51 29.42 -15.39
C MET A 236 8.04 29.06 -13.98
N GLN A 237 7.83 30.06 -13.12
CA GLN A 237 7.30 29.85 -11.78
C GLN A 237 5.94 29.15 -11.79
N LYS A 238 5.03 29.52 -12.71
CA LYS A 238 3.71 28.90 -12.87
C LYS A 238 3.84 27.41 -13.21
N ARG A 239 4.71 27.05 -14.15
CA ARG A 239 4.95 25.66 -14.54
C ARG A 239 5.53 24.83 -13.40
N LEU A 240 6.54 25.36 -12.71
CA LEU A 240 7.13 24.68 -11.56
C LEU A 240 6.12 24.48 -10.42
N LYS A 241 5.34 25.51 -10.09
CA LYS A 241 4.27 25.40 -9.08
C LYS A 241 3.20 24.39 -9.49
N ALA A 242 2.81 24.33 -10.77
CA ALA A 242 1.80 23.41 -11.27
C ALA A 242 2.20 21.94 -11.08
N ILE A 243 3.50 21.63 -11.12
CA ILE A 243 4.03 20.28 -10.88
C ILE A 243 4.43 20.04 -9.42
N GLY A 244 4.18 20.99 -8.52
CA GLY A 244 4.43 20.86 -7.09
C GLY A 244 5.82 21.32 -6.63
N LEU A 245 6.60 21.97 -7.49
CA LEU A 245 7.90 22.52 -7.13
C LEU A 245 7.78 23.98 -6.64
N ARG A 246 8.56 24.32 -5.63
CA ARG A 246 8.68 25.70 -5.13
C ARG A 246 9.76 26.43 -5.93
N PRO A 247 9.44 27.53 -6.63
CA PRO A 247 10.45 28.40 -7.22
C PRO A 247 11.41 28.97 -6.16
N ILE A 248 12.70 29.01 -6.47
CA ILE A 248 13.76 29.45 -5.54
C ILE A 248 14.42 30.71 -6.07
N ASN A 249 15.13 30.59 -7.18
CA ASN A 249 15.76 31.68 -7.93
C ASN A 249 15.96 31.23 -9.37
N ALA A 250 16.22 32.17 -10.28
CA ALA A 250 16.30 31.90 -11.71
C ALA A 250 17.31 30.79 -12.08
N LEU A 251 18.49 30.74 -11.45
CA LEU A 251 19.51 29.73 -11.76
C LEU A 251 19.06 28.32 -11.38
N VAL A 252 18.49 28.15 -10.18
CA VAL A 252 17.96 26.86 -9.70
C VAL A 252 16.70 26.48 -10.47
N ASP A 253 15.82 27.42 -10.74
CA ASP A 253 14.55 27.18 -11.45
C ASP A 253 14.80 26.75 -12.90
N ILE A 254 15.86 27.27 -13.56
CA ILE A 254 16.31 26.83 -14.90
C ILE A 254 16.69 25.35 -14.86
N THR A 255 17.48 24.91 -13.88
CA THR A 255 17.87 23.49 -13.78
C THR A 255 16.66 22.57 -13.54
N ASN A 256 15.75 22.99 -12.68
CA ASN A 256 14.49 22.28 -12.46
C ASN A 256 13.65 22.24 -13.75
N TYR A 257 13.49 23.37 -14.42
CA TYR A 257 12.73 23.44 -15.66
C TYR A 257 13.29 22.48 -16.72
N VAL A 258 14.60 22.51 -16.99
CA VAL A 258 15.23 21.61 -17.98
C VAL A 258 15.11 20.15 -17.58
N THR A 259 15.18 19.85 -16.29
CA THR A 259 14.97 18.49 -15.75
C THR A 259 13.59 17.95 -16.13
N PHE A 260 12.54 18.72 -15.98
CA PHE A 260 11.17 18.31 -16.31
C PHE A 260 10.82 18.51 -17.78
N ASP A 261 11.41 19.50 -18.46
CA ASP A 261 11.19 19.74 -19.90
C ASP A 261 11.81 18.64 -20.76
N ARG A 262 13.06 18.28 -20.47
CA ARG A 262 13.90 17.39 -21.32
C ARG A 262 14.30 16.06 -20.69
N GLY A 263 13.91 15.80 -19.45
CA GLY A 263 14.36 14.62 -18.72
C GLY A 263 15.86 14.65 -18.39
N ARG A 264 16.49 15.85 -18.41
CA ARG A 264 17.93 16.04 -18.19
C ARG A 264 18.18 16.79 -16.89
N PRO A 265 18.52 16.12 -15.78
CA PRO A 265 18.93 16.81 -14.56
C PRO A 265 20.28 17.53 -14.78
N LEU A 266 20.33 18.75 -14.27
CA LEU A 266 21.49 19.62 -14.29
C LEU A 266 21.73 20.14 -12.88
N HIS A 267 22.97 20.60 -12.61
CA HIS A 267 23.29 21.30 -11.37
C HIS A 267 24.01 22.61 -11.62
N VAL A 268 23.89 23.54 -10.69
CA VAL A 268 24.56 24.84 -10.73
C VAL A 268 25.30 25.09 -9.43
N PHE A 269 26.56 25.50 -9.55
CA PHE A 269 27.38 25.92 -8.42
C PHE A 269 27.64 27.41 -8.48
N ASP A 270 27.63 28.11 -7.35
CA ASP A 270 28.20 29.45 -7.24
C ASP A 270 29.72 29.35 -7.41
N ALA A 271 30.22 29.87 -8.50
CA ALA A 271 31.65 29.78 -8.84
C ALA A 271 32.56 30.43 -7.82
N ALA A 272 32.09 31.43 -7.06
CA ALA A 272 32.85 32.08 -6.01
C ALA A 272 32.99 31.22 -4.73
N LYS A 273 32.12 30.25 -4.54
CA LYS A 273 32.10 29.34 -3.38
C LYS A 273 32.96 28.09 -3.66
N VAL A 274 33.19 27.74 -4.92
CA VAL A 274 34.01 26.59 -5.32
C VAL A 274 35.51 26.94 -5.16
N ALA A 275 36.23 26.11 -4.43
CA ALA A 275 37.66 26.33 -4.15
C ALA A 275 38.57 25.52 -5.10
N GLY A 276 39.19 26.18 -6.04
CA GLY A 276 40.08 25.53 -7.02
C GLY A 276 39.34 24.80 -8.12
N ASP A 277 39.72 23.56 -8.38
CA ASP A 277 39.22 22.73 -9.47
C ASP A 277 38.14 21.73 -9.00
N LEU A 278 37.27 21.28 -9.91
CA LEU A 278 36.29 20.25 -9.63
C LEU A 278 36.84 18.85 -9.97
N ARG A 279 36.61 17.92 -9.06
CA ARG A 279 36.99 16.51 -9.20
C ARG A 279 35.80 15.59 -8.98
N VAL A 280 35.51 14.78 -9.95
CA VAL A 280 34.52 13.71 -9.85
C VAL A 280 35.24 12.45 -9.40
N ARG A 281 35.07 12.05 -8.15
CA ARG A 281 35.81 10.93 -7.54
C ARG A 281 34.89 10.06 -6.68
N ASP A 282 35.42 8.94 -6.25
CA ASP A 282 34.73 8.17 -5.19
C ASP A 282 34.93 8.86 -3.83
N ALA A 283 33.87 8.82 -3.00
CA ALA A 283 33.91 9.32 -1.63
C ALA A 283 34.91 8.50 -0.78
N ARG A 284 35.44 9.12 0.24
CA ARG A 284 36.20 8.43 1.30
C ARG A 284 35.21 7.97 2.36
N ASP A 285 35.56 6.86 2.99
CA ASP A 285 34.70 6.30 4.06
C ASP A 285 34.62 7.27 5.25
N GLY A 286 33.40 7.58 5.68
CA GLY A 286 33.17 8.55 6.75
C GLY A 286 33.23 10.03 6.34
N GLU A 287 33.39 10.33 5.04
CA GLU A 287 33.34 11.71 4.52
C GLU A 287 31.92 12.26 4.65
N GLU A 288 31.77 13.53 5.01
CA GLU A 288 30.47 14.15 5.25
C GLU A 288 30.16 15.25 4.24
N VAL A 289 28.89 15.42 3.92
CA VAL A 289 28.37 16.54 3.13
C VAL A 289 27.08 17.06 3.72
N LEU A 290 27.01 18.39 3.94
CA LEU A 290 25.74 19.08 4.21
C LEU A 290 25.05 19.31 2.86
N ALA A 291 23.91 18.69 2.65
CA ALA A 291 23.19 18.74 1.38
C ALA A 291 22.11 19.84 1.37
N LEU A 292 21.58 20.13 0.17
CA LEU A 292 20.55 21.18 -0.07
C LEU A 292 19.22 20.96 0.69
N ASP A 293 19.00 19.78 1.28
CA ASP A 293 17.86 19.49 2.17
C ASP A 293 18.18 19.79 3.65
N GLU A 294 19.28 20.49 3.92
CA GLU A 294 19.78 20.86 5.27
C GLU A 294 20.16 19.67 6.15
N ARG A 295 20.39 18.48 5.55
CA ARG A 295 20.83 17.28 6.26
C ARG A 295 22.30 16.98 5.96
N THR A 296 23.01 16.51 6.98
CA THR A 296 24.36 15.99 6.83
C THR A 296 24.32 14.49 6.52
N TYR A 297 24.94 14.11 5.43
CA TYR A 297 25.07 12.72 5.02
C TYR A 297 26.50 12.23 5.20
N THR A 298 26.65 11.09 5.85
CA THR A 298 27.93 10.38 5.98
C THR A 298 28.07 9.42 4.81
N LEU A 299 29.12 9.59 4.03
CA LEU A 299 29.37 8.85 2.81
C LEU A 299 30.23 7.63 3.06
N SER A 300 30.10 6.63 2.19
CA SER A 300 30.91 5.43 2.20
C SER A 300 31.74 5.32 0.93
N ALA A 301 32.84 4.58 1.00
CA ALA A 301 33.68 4.31 -0.15
C ALA A 301 32.88 3.71 -1.33
N GLY A 302 33.14 4.18 -2.53
CA GLY A 302 32.42 3.76 -3.75
C GLY A 302 31.14 4.55 -4.08
N MET A 303 30.73 5.50 -3.22
CA MET A 303 29.76 6.53 -3.59
C MET A 303 30.47 7.60 -4.41
N CYS A 304 29.87 8.01 -5.52
CA CYS A 304 30.47 9.03 -6.37
C CYS A 304 30.12 10.44 -5.87
N VAL A 305 31.08 11.34 -5.84
CA VAL A 305 30.96 12.72 -5.42
C VAL A 305 31.59 13.69 -6.41
N ILE A 306 31.08 14.91 -6.44
CA ILE A 306 31.77 16.05 -7.02
C ILE A 306 32.40 16.80 -5.84
N ALA A 307 33.72 17.03 -5.90
CA ALA A 307 34.49 17.67 -4.83
C ALA A 307 35.37 18.77 -5.39
N ASP A 308 35.66 19.76 -4.56
CA ASP A 308 36.65 20.80 -4.78
C ASP A 308 37.92 20.55 -3.94
N ASP A 309 38.75 21.55 -3.76
CA ASP A 309 39.97 21.46 -2.94
C ASP A 309 39.69 21.40 -1.43
N LYS A 310 38.49 21.77 -0.99
CA LYS A 310 38.08 21.78 0.43
C LYS A 310 37.32 20.54 0.83
N GLY A 311 36.47 20.03 -0.05
CA GLY A 311 35.60 18.89 0.33
C GLY A 311 34.60 18.50 -0.74
N VAL A 312 33.54 17.81 -0.30
CA VAL A 312 32.43 17.35 -1.16
C VAL A 312 31.43 18.48 -1.38
N GLU A 313 31.16 18.80 -2.65
CA GLU A 313 30.21 19.81 -3.09
C GLU A 313 28.90 19.21 -3.62
N SER A 314 28.88 17.91 -3.93
CA SER A 314 27.66 17.24 -4.39
C SER A 314 27.79 15.72 -4.26
N ILE A 315 26.66 15.07 -3.89
CA ILE A 315 26.46 13.63 -4.09
C ILE A 315 26.07 13.46 -5.56
N ALA A 316 26.99 12.98 -6.36
CA ALA A 316 26.93 12.97 -7.82
C ALA A 316 25.60 12.39 -8.37
N GLY A 317 24.88 13.17 -9.16
CA GLY A 317 23.61 12.79 -9.78
C GLY A 317 22.42 12.59 -8.81
N ILE A 318 22.60 12.92 -7.52
CA ILE A 318 21.56 12.73 -6.49
C ILE A 318 21.16 14.06 -5.84
N MET A 319 22.13 14.77 -5.22
CA MET A 319 21.81 16.00 -4.49
C MET A 319 23.06 16.88 -4.35
N GLY A 320 22.91 18.18 -4.61
CA GLY A 320 23.97 19.18 -4.38
C GLY A 320 24.22 19.45 -2.91
N GLY A 321 25.41 19.95 -2.59
CA GLY A 321 25.78 20.45 -1.29
C GLY A 321 25.28 21.89 -1.06
N GLU A 322 25.00 22.23 0.19
CA GLU A 322 24.54 23.56 0.58
C GLU A 322 25.64 24.63 0.38
N HIS A 323 26.92 24.28 0.60
CA HIS A 323 28.04 25.21 0.58
C HIS A 323 28.18 25.94 -0.75
N SER A 324 28.10 25.23 -1.87
CA SER A 324 28.25 25.79 -3.22
C SER A 324 26.93 26.21 -3.87
N GLY A 325 25.82 26.18 -3.13
CA GLY A 325 24.50 26.59 -3.61
C GLY A 325 24.44 28.04 -4.10
N CYS A 326 23.67 28.29 -5.17
CA CYS A 326 23.44 29.60 -5.72
C CYS A 326 22.39 30.38 -4.92
N ASP A 327 22.68 31.65 -4.64
CA ASP A 327 21.78 32.58 -3.95
C ASP A 327 21.60 33.88 -4.74
N ALA A 328 20.87 34.84 -4.18
CA ALA A 328 20.62 36.14 -4.84
C ALA A 328 21.89 37.00 -5.07
N ALA A 329 22.99 36.67 -4.39
CA ALA A 329 24.26 37.38 -4.54
C ALA A 329 25.21 36.72 -5.56
N THR A 330 24.84 35.55 -6.10
CA THR A 330 25.62 34.82 -7.09
C THR A 330 25.76 35.63 -8.37
N THR A 331 27.02 35.97 -8.76
CA THR A 331 27.37 36.69 -9.98
C THR A 331 28.08 35.87 -11.02
N ASP A 332 28.62 34.75 -10.62
CA ASP A 332 29.30 33.79 -11.48
C ASP A 332 28.81 32.37 -11.20
N VAL A 333 28.37 31.66 -12.22
CA VAL A 333 27.78 30.31 -12.06
C VAL A 333 28.52 29.27 -12.87
N LEU A 334 28.76 28.08 -12.31
CA LEU A 334 29.19 26.89 -13.02
C LEU A 334 27.96 26.02 -13.29
N ILE A 335 27.71 25.69 -14.54
CA ILE A 335 26.59 24.82 -14.97
C ILE A 335 27.17 23.43 -15.28
N GLU A 336 26.62 22.40 -14.65
CA GLU A 336 26.99 21.00 -14.82
C GLU A 336 25.94 20.25 -15.65
N SER A 337 26.41 19.40 -16.58
CA SER A 337 25.60 18.35 -17.21
C SER A 337 26.44 17.07 -17.29
N ALA A 338 25.97 16.00 -16.66
CA ALA A 338 26.81 14.80 -16.52
C ALA A 338 26.07 13.51 -16.86
N LEU A 339 26.83 12.43 -17.00
CA LEU A 339 26.38 11.06 -17.23
C LEU A 339 26.90 10.16 -16.11
N TRP A 340 26.00 9.43 -15.48
CA TRP A 340 26.29 8.57 -14.34
C TRP A 340 25.86 7.12 -14.62
N ASP A 341 26.60 6.15 -14.04
CA ASP A 341 26.16 4.76 -14.03
C ASP A 341 24.82 4.63 -13.24
N PRO A 342 23.71 4.21 -13.90
CA PRO A 342 22.39 4.18 -13.26
C PRO A 342 22.34 3.29 -12.02
N ARG A 343 23.09 2.17 -12.02
CA ARG A 343 23.11 1.21 -10.90
C ARG A 343 23.85 1.78 -9.69
N ALA A 344 24.93 2.55 -9.93
CA ALA A 344 25.66 3.22 -8.86
C ALA A 344 24.78 4.31 -8.20
N ILE A 345 24.08 5.13 -9.00
CA ILE A 345 23.13 6.13 -8.49
C ILE A 345 22.02 5.47 -7.67
N ALA A 346 21.42 4.39 -8.18
CA ALA A 346 20.38 3.66 -7.47
C ALA A 346 20.87 3.10 -6.12
N ARG A 347 22.07 2.52 -6.08
CA ARG A 347 22.68 2.00 -4.84
C ARG A 347 22.94 3.10 -3.82
N THR A 348 23.61 4.19 -4.25
CA THR A 348 23.94 5.33 -3.38
C THR A 348 22.68 5.97 -2.81
N GLY A 349 21.70 6.30 -3.65
CA GLY A 349 20.44 6.90 -3.20
C GLY A 349 19.64 6.01 -2.26
N ARG A 350 19.63 4.70 -2.49
CA ARG A 350 18.95 3.73 -1.59
C ARG A 350 19.69 3.62 -0.26
N SER A 351 21.02 3.56 -0.27
CA SER A 351 21.83 3.48 0.95
C SER A 351 21.69 4.71 1.84
N LEU A 352 21.58 5.90 1.25
CA LEU A 352 21.43 7.16 1.97
C LEU A 352 19.96 7.51 2.26
N GLY A 353 18.98 6.76 1.69
CA GLY A 353 17.56 7.04 1.83
C GLY A 353 17.09 8.33 1.13
N ILE A 354 17.81 8.79 0.11
CA ILE A 354 17.54 10.06 -0.59
C ILE A 354 16.65 9.80 -1.81
N ILE A 355 15.56 10.55 -1.94
CA ILE A 355 14.66 10.53 -3.09
C ILE A 355 14.64 11.93 -3.70
N THR A 356 15.12 12.06 -4.95
CA THR A 356 15.14 13.33 -5.71
C THR A 356 14.73 13.11 -7.16
N ASP A 357 14.30 14.17 -7.83
CA ASP A 357 13.99 14.17 -9.25
C ASP A 357 15.21 13.87 -10.12
N ALA A 358 16.40 14.27 -9.69
CA ALA A 358 17.66 13.95 -10.35
C ALA A 358 17.95 12.45 -10.26
N ARG A 359 17.94 11.88 -9.04
CA ARG A 359 18.11 10.45 -8.83
C ARG A 359 17.09 9.64 -9.63
N TYR A 360 15.80 10.03 -9.59
CA TYR A 360 14.72 9.33 -10.30
C TYR A 360 15.02 9.15 -11.78
N ARG A 361 15.63 10.16 -12.43
CA ARG A 361 16.01 10.12 -13.84
C ARG A 361 17.33 9.38 -14.07
N PHE A 362 18.35 9.68 -13.31
CA PHE A 362 19.65 9.05 -13.49
C PHE A 362 19.67 7.56 -13.18
N GLU A 363 18.90 7.09 -12.18
CA GLU A 363 18.82 5.66 -11.88
C GLU A 363 18.11 4.83 -12.96
N ARG A 364 17.34 5.48 -13.85
CA ARG A 364 16.70 4.86 -15.01
C ARG A 364 17.50 5.00 -16.30
N GLY A 365 18.47 5.89 -16.31
CA GLY A 365 19.21 6.31 -17.48
C GLY A 365 18.65 7.59 -18.07
N VAL A 366 19.55 8.42 -18.58
CA VAL A 366 19.23 9.66 -19.29
C VAL A 366 19.84 9.61 -20.68
N ASP A 367 19.34 10.42 -21.60
CA ASP A 367 19.85 10.49 -22.97
C ASP A 367 21.33 10.96 -22.97
N PRO A 368 22.32 10.10 -23.33
CA PRO A 368 23.73 10.48 -23.31
C PRO A 368 24.05 11.56 -24.35
N ASP A 369 23.41 11.53 -25.51
CA ASP A 369 23.69 12.50 -26.59
C ASP A 369 23.13 13.89 -26.27
N PHE A 370 22.21 13.99 -25.28
CA PHE A 370 21.68 15.25 -24.80
C PHE A 370 22.54 15.90 -23.68
N MET A 371 23.69 15.33 -23.30
CA MET A 371 24.56 15.92 -22.27
C MET A 371 25.04 17.33 -22.64
N GLU A 372 25.68 17.49 -23.81
CA GLU A 372 26.16 18.77 -24.28
C GLU A 372 25.04 19.71 -24.75
N PRO A 373 24.05 19.24 -25.55
CA PRO A 373 22.91 20.09 -25.90
C PRO A 373 22.09 20.57 -24.68
N GLY A 374 21.97 19.76 -23.63
CA GLY A 374 21.33 20.15 -22.39
C GLY A 374 22.07 21.28 -21.67
N LEU A 375 23.40 21.22 -21.63
CA LEU A 375 24.24 22.30 -21.14
C LEU A 375 24.06 23.59 -21.94
N ASP A 376 24.00 23.50 -23.28
CA ASP A 376 23.77 24.65 -24.14
C ASP A 376 22.37 25.24 -23.92
N LEU A 377 21.33 24.42 -23.77
CA LEU A 377 19.97 24.88 -23.45
C LEU A 377 19.91 25.63 -22.12
N ALA A 378 20.49 25.03 -21.06
CA ALA A 378 20.56 25.72 -19.75
C ALA A 378 21.35 27.03 -19.82
N THR A 379 22.49 27.03 -20.56
CA THR A 379 23.26 28.24 -20.78
C THR A 379 22.43 29.31 -21.49
N ARG A 380 21.69 28.97 -22.54
CA ARG A 380 20.79 29.91 -23.24
C ARG A 380 19.79 30.53 -22.27
N LEU A 381 19.12 29.70 -21.49
CA LEU A 381 18.16 30.19 -20.49
C LEU A 381 18.80 31.10 -19.44
N VAL A 382 20.02 30.80 -18.99
CA VAL A 382 20.77 31.67 -18.06
C VAL A 382 21.07 33.01 -18.73
N LEU A 383 21.55 33.02 -19.99
CA LEU A 383 21.84 34.22 -20.73
C LEU A 383 20.60 35.09 -20.95
N ASP A 384 19.47 34.47 -21.29
CA ASP A 384 18.21 35.18 -21.59
C ASP A 384 17.57 35.75 -20.30
N LEU A 385 17.69 35.04 -19.16
CA LEU A 385 17.02 35.43 -17.92
C LEU A 385 17.91 36.17 -16.92
N CYS A 386 19.19 35.84 -16.86
CA CYS A 386 20.14 36.39 -15.89
C CYS A 386 21.27 37.17 -16.56
N GLY A 387 21.39 37.12 -17.89
CA GLY A 387 22.50 37.75 -18.60
C GLY A 387 23.81 37.01 -18.39
N GLY A 388 24.91 37.71 -18.58
CA GLY A 388 26.27 37.19 -18.37
C GLY A 388 27.03 36.83 -19.66
N THR A 389 28.24 36.35 -19.49
CA THR A 389 29.12 35.93 -20.59
C THR A 389 29.56 34.47 -20.35
N PRO A 390 29.25 33.54 -21.28
CA PRO A 390 29.61 32.14 -21.12
C PRO A 390 31.03 31.86 -21.52
N SER A 391 31.75 31.04 -20.77
CA SER A 391 33.03 30.46 -21.20
C SER A 391 32.83 29.37 -22.25
N ARG A 392 33.94 28.97 -22.92
CA ARG A 392 33.92 27.68 -23.61
C ARG A 392 33.62 26.56 -22.63
N ARG A 393 32.92 25.53 -23.09
CA ARG A 393 32.62 24.36 -22.26
C ARG A 393 33.84 23.45 -22.12
N VAL A 394 33.98 22.82 -20.96
CA VAL A 394 34.92 21.74 -20.70
C VAL A 394 34.15 20.43 -20.77
N VAL A 395 34.63 19.45 -21.51
CA VAL A 395 33.98 18.13 -21.59
C VAL A 395 35.06 17.09 -21.30
N VAL A 396 34.80 16.18 -20.38
CA VAL A 396 35.64 15.04 -20.01
C VAL A 396 34.79 13.78 -20.13
N GLY A 397 35.36 12.73 -20.66
CA GLY A 397 34.66 11.48 -20.98
C GLY A 397 34.01 11.52 -22.37
N SER A 398 33.24 10.51 -22.68
CA SER A 398 32.59 10.40 -23.99
C SER A 398 31.14 9.98 -23.81
N THR A 399 30.30 10.38 -24.77
CA THR A 399 28.97 9.77 -24.93
C THR A 399 29.11 8.25 -25.15
N THR A 400 28.13 7.52 -24.67
CA THR A 400 28.08 6.06 -24.82
C THR A 400 28.17 5.68 -26.30
N PRO A 401 28.87 4.60 -26.67
CA PRO A 401 28.89 4.11 -28.06
C PRO A 401 27.47 3.90 -28.56
N ALA A 402 27.22 4.17 -29.84
CA ALA A 402 25.93 3.90 -30.48
C ALA A 402 25.47 2.47 -30.16
N SER A 403 24.18 2.32 -29.86
CA SER A 403 23.58 1.02 -29.59
C SER A 403 23.85 0.04 -30.72
N ALA A 404 24.20 -1.20 -30.39
CA ALA A 404 24.38 -2.24 -31.41
C ALA A 404 23.07 -2.49 -32.14
N PRO A 405 23.08 -2.73 -33.48
CA PRO A 405 21.90 -3.05 -34.23
C PRO A 405 21.19 -4.30 -33.69
N ILE A 406 19.88 -4.22 -33.53
CA ILE A 406 19.02 -5.34 -33.13
C ILE A 406 18.35 -5.91 -34.38
N VAL A 407 18.42 -7.22 -34.59
CA VAL A 407 17.71 -7.90 -35.68
C VAL A 407 16.29 -8.23 -35.24
N LEU A 408 15.29 -7.58 -35.86
CA LEU A 408 13.88 -7.80 -35.65
C LEU A 408 13.31 -8.64 -36.81
N PRO A 409 12.93 -9.91 -36.62
CA PRO A 409 12.08 -10.65 -37.55
C PRO A 409 10.67 -10.05 -37.50
N PHE A 410 10.08 -9.70 -38.64
CA PHE A 410 8.74 -9.10 -38.64
C PHE A 410 7.65 -10.02 -38.08
N ALA A 411 7.81 -11.34 -38.23
CA ALA A 411 6.91 -12.34 -37.65
C ALA A 411 6.96 -12.38 -36.09
N GLU A 412 7.95 -11.75 -35.45
CA GLU A 412 8.08 -11.77 -34.00
C GLU A 412 6.97 -11.01 -33.30
N THR A 413 6.45 -9.94 -33.92
CA THR A 413 5.29 -9.19 -33.42
C THR A 413 4.07 -10.08 -33.28
N GLU A 414 3.69 -10.84 -34.32
CA GLU A 414 2.57 -11.78 -34.26
C GLU A 414 2.85 -12.92 -33.28
N ARG A 415 4.07 -13.43 -33.28
CA ARG A 415 4.46 -14.55 -32.39
C ARG A 415 4.31 -14.20 -30.89
N LEU A 416 4.70 -13.00 -30.47
CA LEU A 416 4.65 -12.56 -29.05
C LEU A 416 3.28 -12.02 -28.65
N THR A 417 2.60 -11.31 -29.53
CA THR A 417 1.40 -10.54 -29.19
C THR A 417 0.11 -11.14 -29.75
N GLY A 418 0.21 -11.95 -30.80
CA GLY A 418 -0.95 -12.42 -31.56
C GLY A 418 -1.52 -11.37 -32.54
N ILE A 419 -0.92 -10.18 -32.60
CA ILE A 419 -1.36 -9.10 -33.51
C ILE A 419 -0.62 -9.23 -34.84
N GLN A 420 -1.36 -9.26 -35.95
CA GLN A 420 -0.79 -9.17 -37.27
C GLN A 420 -0.62 -7.70 -37.68
N VAL A 421 0.64 -7.29 -37.84
CA VAL A 421 1.02 -5.93 -38.26
C VAL A 421 1.84 -6.03 -39.54
N ASP A 422 1.41 -5.34 -40.59
CA ASP A 422 2.14 -5.31 -41.85
C ASP A 422 3.57 -4.79 -41.63
N ARG A 423 4.51 -5.33 -42.40
CA ARG A 423 5.92 -4.98 -42.38
C ARG A 423 6.15 -3.46 -42.45
N ASP A 424 5.56 -2.81 -43.45
CA ASP A 424 5.74 -1.37 -43.67
C ASP A 424 5.17 -0.56 -42.51
N ARG A 425 4.12 -1.04 -41.89
CA ARG A 425 3.55 -0.42 -40.69
C ARG A 425 4.47 -0.57 -39.46
N GLN A 426 5.11 -1.74 -39.26
CA GLN A 426 6.10 -1.93 -38.22
C GLN A 426 7.29 -0.98 -38.38
N VAL A 427 7.81 -0.86 -39.59
CA VAL A 427 8.90 0.07 -39.94
C VAL A 427 8.50 1.51 -39.63
N ALA A 428 7.34 1.97 -40.16
CA ALA A 428 6.86 3.33 -39.94
C ALA A 428 6.66 3.69 -38.47
N ILE A 429 6.17 2.75 -37.67
CA ILE A 429 6.03 2.94 -36.22
C ILE A 429 7.39 3.17 -35.57
N LEU A 430 8.36 2.29 -35.80
CA LEU A 430 9.69 2.41 -35.22
C LEU A 430 10.39 3.70 -35.65
N GLU A 431 10.31 4.04 -36.95
CA GLU A 431 10.88 5.29 -37.45
C GLU A 431 10.23 6.54 -36.84
N SER A 432 8.91 6.52 -36.62
CA SER A 432 8.21 7.65 -35.97
C SER A 432 8.66 7.85 -34.50
N LEU A 433 9.14 6.80 -33.85
CA LEU A 433 9.72 6.85 -32.50
C LEU A 433 11.20 7.23 -32.50
N GLY A 434 11.81 7.39 -33.69
CA GLY A 434 13.21 7.80 -33.84
C GLY A 434 14.20 6.65 -33.97
N PHE A 435 13.75 5.40 -34.14
CA PHE A 435 14.66 4.29 -34.45
C PHE A 435 15.15 4.38 -35.92
N ALA A 436 16.40 4.02 -36.11
CA ALA A 436 16.90 3.86 -37.48
C ALA A 436 16.65 2.42 -37.92
N VAL A 437 15.79 2.26 -38.98
CA VAL A 437 15.33 0.94 -39.43
C VAL A 437 15.85 0.65 -40.81
N SER A 438 16.51 -0.49 -41.00
CA SER A 438 17.00 -0.97 -42.31
C SER A 438 16.37 -2.34 -42.59
N PRO A 439 15.29 -2.40 -43.44
CA PRO A 439 14.63 -3.66 -43.77
C PRO A 439 15.51 -4.56 -44.66
N GLU A 440 15.60 -5.85 -44.31
CA GLU A 440 16.37 -6.88 -45.01
C GLU A 440 15.53 -8.17 -45.16
N GLY A 441 14.79 -8.33 -46.27
CA GLY A 441 13.94 -9.50 -46.47
C GLY A 441 12.84 -9.63 -45.41
N GLU A 442 12.81 -10.69 -44.65
CA GLU A 442 11.84 -10.95 -43.56
C GLU A 442 12.25 -10.37 -42.20
N THR A 443 13.36 -9.62 -42.16
CA THR A 443 13.88 -9.00 -40.96
C THR A 443 14.17 -7.52 -41.14
N ALA A 444 14.40 -6.79 -40.06
CA ALA A 444 14.98 -5.45 -40.09
C ALA A 444 16.17 -5.37 -39.12
N SER A 445 17.22 -4.64 -39.54
CA SER A 445 18.25 -4.18 -38.62
C SER A 445 17.81 -2.85 -38.02
N VAL A 446 17.66 -2.79 -36.67
CA VAL A 446 17.10 -1.64 -35.96
C VAL A 446 18.13 -1.09 -34.99
N VAL A 447 18.43 0.22 -35.05
CA VAL A 447 19.29 0.91 -34.11
C VAL A 447 18.42 1.80 -33.23
N SER A 448 18.54 1.63 -31.90
CA SER A 448 17.80 2.41 -30.92
C SER A 448 18.32 3.84 -30.83
N PRO A 449 17.45 4.86 -30.69
CA PRO A 449 17.89 6.22 -30.41
C PRO A 449 18.50 6.33 -28.99
N SER A 450 19.37 7.32 -28.80
CA SER A 450 20.13 7.49 -27.53
C SER A 450 19.27 7.70 -26.30
N TRP A 451 18.05 8.23 -26.46
CA TRP A 451 17.09 8.43 -25.35
C TRP A 451 16.33 7.16 -24.91
N ARG A 452 16.58 6.01 -25.58
CA ARG A 452 15.96 4.71 -25.25
C ARG A 452 17.02 3.69 -24.81
N PRO A 453 17.63 3.90 -23.63
CA PRO A 453 18.63 2.98 -23.07
C PRO A 453 18.04 1.64 -22.62
N ASP A 454 16.73 1.51 -22.58
CA ASP A 454 15.96 0.34 -22.18
C ASP A 454 15.84 -0.73 -23.28
N ILE A 455 16.10 -0.37 -24.54
CA ILE A 455 15.92 -1.27 -25.70
C ILE A 455 17.15 -2.16 -25.88
N ASP A 456 17.06 -3.39 -25.39
CA ASP A 456 18.15 -4.37 -25.42
C ASP A 456 17.94 -5.50 -26.45
N GLY A 457 16.71 -5.71 -26.90
CA GLY A 457 16.39 -6.85 -27.78
C GLY A 457 15.11 -6.70 -28.60
N LYS A 458 14.84 -7.72 -29.40
CA LYS A 458 13.69 -7.75 -30.30
C LYS A 458 12.34 -7.69 -29.59
N ALA A 459 12.26 -8.16 -28.35
CA ALA A 459 11.01 -8.12 -27.57
C ALA A 459 10.63 -6.68 -27.22
N ASP A 460 11.60 -5.83 -26.92
CA ASP A 460 11.39 -4.41 -26.64
C ASP A 460 10.90 -3.67 -27.89
N LEU A 461 11.44 -4.03 -29.06
CA LEU A 461 10.97 -3.48 -30.34
C LEU A 461 9.53 -3.92 -30.66
N VAL A 462 9.16 -5.16 -30.30
CA VAL A 462 7.77 -5.64 -30.41
C VAL A 462 6.84 -4.88 -29.47
N GLU A 463 7.29 -4.57 -28.24
CA GLU A 463 6.53 -3.72 -27.31
C GLU A 463 6.25 -2.35 -27.92
N GLU A 464 7.25 -1.72 -28.54
CA GLU A 464 7.07 -0.42 -29.20
C GLU A 464 6.04 -0.48 -30.34
N VAL A 465 6.08 -1.51 -31.17
CA VAL A 465 5.08 -1.71 -32.23
C VAL A 465 3.69 -1.94 -31.62
N MET A 466 3.58 -2.85 -30.64
CA MET A 466 2.32 -3.24 -30.03
C MET A 466 1.63 -2.05 -29.35
N ARG A 467 2.34 -1.25 -28.56
CA ARG A 467 1.77 -0.13 -27.80
C ARG A 467 1.22 0.98 -28.71
N LEU A 468 1.82 1.20 -29.90
CA LEU A 468 1.30 2.18 -30.86
C LEU A 468 0.19 1.62 -31.75
N VAL A 469 0.17 0.31 -32.00
CA VAL A 469 -0.97 -0.35 -32.67
C VAL A 469 -2.19 -0.35 -31.75
N GLY A 470 -1.99 -0.55 -30.45
CA GLY A 470 -2.99 -0.59 -29.42
C GLY A 470 -3.22 -1.99 -28.87
N VAL A 471 -3.12 -2.12 -27.54
CA VAL A 471 -3.34 -3.38 -26.83
C VAL A 471 -4.80 -3.87 -26.90
N ASP A 472 -5.73 -2.97 -27.12
CA ASP A 472 -7.16 -3.25 -27.32
C ASP A 472 -7.45 -4.01 -28.63
N THR A 473 -6.51 -4.00 -29.58
CA THR A 473 -6.60 -4.79 -30.80
C THR A 473 -6.32 -6.29 -30.60
N ILE A 474 -5.77 -6.67 -29.42
CA ILE A 474 -5.48 -8.07 -29.10
C ILE A 474 -6.80 -8.80 -28.84
N ALA A 475 -7.14 -9.74 -29.72
CA ALA A 475 -8.34 -10.55 -29.56
C ALA A 475 -8.20 -11.51 -28.36
N PRO A 476 -9.07 -11.42 -27.33
CA PRO A 476 -9.03 -12.35 -26.23
C PRO A 476 -9.34 -13.77 -26.70
N GLN A 477 -8.45 -14.71 -26.37
CA GLN A 477 -8.68 -16.11 -26.65
C GLN A 477 -9.00 -16.87 -25.35
N PRO A 478 -10.14 -17.57 -25.29
CA PRO A 478 -10.44 -18.36 -24.12
C PRO A 478 -9.42 -19.50 -24.00
N LEU A 479 -8.99 -19.78 -22.77
CA LEU A 479 -8.16 -20.95 -22.52
C LEU A 479 -8.89 -22.22 -22.98
N PRO A 480 -8.19 -23.18 -23.65
CA PRO A 480 -8.81 -24.42 -24.03
C PRO A 480 -9.35 -25.16 -22.83
N SER A 481 -10.59 -25.61 -22.89
CA SER A 481 -11.17 -26.40 -21.81
C SER A 481 -10.41 -27.72 -21.69
N ALA A 482 -9.82 -27.97 -20.53
CA ALA A 482 -9.14 -29.23 -20.26
C ALA A 482 -10.11 -30.43 -20.09
N GLY A 483 -11.35 -30.31 -20.53
CA GLY A 483 -12.43 -31.30 -20.38
C GLY A 483 -13.30 -31.07 -19.15
N ALA A 484 -14.22 -31.97 -18.89
CA ALA A 484 -15.13 -31.86 -17.77
C ALA A 484 -14.39 -32.00 -16.42
N VAL A 485 -14.64 -31.05 -15.50
CA VAL A 485 -14.15 -31.14 -14.13
C VAL A 485 -14.95 -32.22 -13.39
N GLY A 486 -14.65 -33.48 -13.63
CA GLY A 486 -15.34 -34.62 -13.02
C GLY A 486 -14.81 -35.06 -11.65
N GLY A 487 -13.75 -34.44 -11.14
CA GLY A 487 -13.06 -34.78 -9.91
C GLY A 487 -13.37 -33.88 -8.72
N ARG A 488 -12.69 -34.13 -7.61
CA ARG A 488 -12.69 -33.21 -6.47
C ARG A 488 -11.91 -31.93 -6.84
N ILE A 489 -12.58 -30.79 -6.83
CA ILE A 489 -11.99 -29.48 -7.11
C ILE A 489 -11.10 -29.03 -5.94
N LEU A 490 -11.55 -29.29 -4.70
CA LEU A 490 -10.82 -28.88 -3.50
C LEU A 490 -9.93 -30.00 -2.97
N THR A 491 -8.74 -29.64 -2.54
CA THR A 491 -7.85 -30.51 -1.76
C THR A 491 -8.40 -30.81 -0.38
N VAL A 492 -7.87 -31.83 0.29
CA VAL A 492 -8.27 -32.17 1.67
C VAL A 492 -8.06 -31.01 2.64
N PRO A 493 -6.91 -30.31 2.65
CA PRO A 493 -6.73 -29.12 3.48
C PRO A 493 -7.78 -28.02 3.24
N GLN A 494 -8.07 -27.70 1.98
CA GLN A 494 -9.09 -26.70 1.63
C GLN A 494 -10.50 -27.09 2.12
N ILE A 495 -10.83 -28.38 2.07
CA ILE A 495 -12.11 -28.87 2.61
C ILE A 495 -12.14 -28.70 4.12
N ARG A 496 -11.06 -29.02 4.84
CA ARG A 496 -10.94 -28.84 6.29
C ARG A 496 -11.08 -27.40 6.71
N ASP A 497 -10.39 -26.48 6.03
CA ASP A 497 -10.51 -25.04 6.27
C ASP A 497 -11.95 -24.56 6.17
N ARG A 498 -12.64 -24.92 5.08
CA ARG A 498 -14.05 -24.56 4.86
C ARG A 498 -15.00 -25.18 5.90
N ALA A 499 -14.75 -26.42 6.27
CA ALA A 499 -15.56 -27.13 7.24
C ALA A 499 -15.40 -26.54 8.65
N ALA A 500 -14.17 -26.26 9.07
CA ALA A 500 -13.87 -25.63 10.34
C ALA A 500 -14.53 -24.23 10.45
N ARG A 501 -14.38 -23.38 9.42
CA ARG A 501 -15.02 -22.06 9.37
C ARG A 501 -16.53 -22.15 9.56
N ARG A 502 -17.20 -23.02 8.80
CA ARG A 502 -18.65 -23.19 8.89
C ARG A 502 -19.10 -23.71 10.26
N ALA A 503 -18.34 -24.64 10.84
CA ALA A 503 -18.66 -25.20 12.15
C ALA A 503 -18.57 -24.13 13.24
N LEU A 504 -17.49 -23.33 13.23
CA LEU A 504 -17.29 -22.28 14.23
C LEU A 504 -18.30 -21.14 14.08
N ALA A 505 -18.59 -20.72 12.85
CA ALA A 505 -19.62 -19.74 12.57
C ALA A 505 -21.03 -20.22 13.03
N ALA A 506 -21.37 -21.51 12.77
CA ALA A 506 -22.62 -22.10 13.23
C ALA A 506 -22.72 -22.19 14.77
N ARG A 507 -21.60 -22.12 15.47
CA ARG A 507 -21.54 -22.05 16.94
C ARG A 507 -21.61 -20.60 17.49
N GLY A 508 -21.96 -19.62 16.63
CA GLY A 508 -22.16 -18.22 17.01
C GLY A 508 -20.84 -17.46 17.18
N MET A 509 -19.75 -17.95 16.61
CA MET A 509 -18.47 -17.22 16.59
C MET A 509 -18.35 -16.35 15.34
N VAL A 510 -17.68 -15.21 15.47
CA VAL A 510 -17.40 -14.27 14.38
C VAL A 510 -16.00 -14.49 13.84
N GLU A 511 -15.87 -14.64 12.53
CA GLU A 511 -14.56 -14.78 11.89
C GLU A 511 -13.79 -13.47 11.91
N THR A 512 -12.52 -13.54 12.26
CA THR A 512 -11.59 -12.42 12.23
C THR A 512 -10.47 -12.71 11.25
N VAL A 513 -9.86 -11.65 10.74
CA VAL A 513 -8.63 -11.70 9.96
C VAL A 513 -7.61 -10.82 10.68
N SER A 514 -6.53 -11.41 11.14
CA SER A 514 -5.45 -10.72 11.82
C SER A 514 -4.13 -10.83 11.07
N TYR A 515 -3.20 -9.92 11.37
CA TYR A 515 -1.87 -9.96 10.77
C TYR A 515 -1.09 -11.19 11.25
N SER A 516 -0.26 -11.73 10.35
CA SER A 516 0.69 -12.79 10.68
C SER A 516 1.88 -12.30 11.53
N PHE A 517 2.01 -11.00 11.68
CA PHE A 517 3.06 -10.33 12.43
C PHE A 517 2.50 -9.79 13.74
N ILE A 518 3.23 -10.03 14.83
CA ILE A 518 2.86 -9.61 16.18
C ILE A 518 4.08 -9.08 16.93
N ALA A 519 3.87 -8.45 18.08
CA ALA A 519 4.96 -8.00 18.93
C ALA A 519 5.77 -9.18 19.50
N GLU A 520 7.08 -9.03 19.65
CA GLU A 520 8.00 -10.03 20.22
C GLU A 520 7.52 -10.57 21.58
N SER A 521 7.05 -9.68 22.47
CA SER A 521 6.52 -10.08 23.79
C SER A 521 5.28 -10.98 23.70
N HIS A 522 4.42 -10.74 22.70
CA HIS A 522 3.24 -11.56 22.42
C HIS A 522 3.65 -12.92 21.83
N ALA A 523 4.62 -12.93 20.90
CA ALA A 523 5.16 -14.17 20.33
C ALA A 523 5.79 -15.03 21.41
N ALA A 524 6.62 -14.48 22.26
CA ALA A 524 7.29 -15.18 23.37
C ALA A 524 6.29 -15.78 24.38
N ALA A 525 5.18 -15.08 24.68
CA ALA A 525 4.15 -15.56 25.57
C ALA A 525 3.42 -16.82 25.06
N PHE A 526 3.49 -17.13 23.75
CA PHE A 526 2.86 -18.28 23.09
C PHE A 526 3.87 -19.23 22.45
N GLY A 527 5.09 -19.30 23.02
CA GLY A 527 6.10 -20.26 22.61
C GLY A 527 6.86 -19.89 21.33
N GLY A 528 6.78 -18.62 20.90
CA GLY A 528 7.59 -18.02 19.83
C GLY A 528 8.83 -17.29 20.35
N GLY A 529 9.34 -16.36 19.58
CA GLY A 529 10.55 -15.56 19.90
C GLY A 529 11.84 -16.20 19.40
N ALA A 530 11.77 -17.22 18.52
CA ALA A 530 12.94 -17.74 17.84
C ALA A 530 13.50 -16.70 16.85
N ALA A 531 14.85 -16.54 16.82
CA ALA A 531 15.51 -15.57 15.96
C ALA A 531 15.14 -15.71 14.46
N ALA A 532 14.92 -16.95 13.98
CA ALA A 532 14.53 -17.26 12.62
C ALA A 532 13.11 -16.75 12.25
N LEU A 533 12.27 -16.41 13.23
CA LEU A 533 10.91 -15.91 13.04
C LEU A 533 10.79 -14.41 13.29
N LYS A 534 11.90 -13.73 13.55
CA LYS A 534 11.96 -12.29 13.70
C LYS A 534 12.15 -11.62 12.34
N LEU A 535 11.36 -10.59 12.07
CA LEU A 535 11.45 -9.83 10.82
C LEU A 535 12.70 -8.92 10.84
N GLU A 536 13.45 -8.90 9.74
CA GLU A 536 14.63 -8.05 9.60
C GLU A 536 14.25 -6.56 9.52
N ASN A 537 13.16 -6.24 8.83
CA ASN A 537 12.69 -4.87 8.60
C ASN A 537 11.18 -4.72 8.92
N PRO A 538 10.79 -4.86 10.19
CA PRO A 538 9.38 -4.77 10.57
C PRO A 538 8.81 -3.37 10.28
N ILE A 539 7.55 -3.30 9.88
CA ILE A 539 6.85 -2.03 9.62
C ILE A 539 6.65 -1.20 10.91
N SER A 540 6.58 -1.87 12.06
CA SER A 540 6.58 -1.28 13.40
C SER A 540 7.09 -2.27 14.44
N ALA A 541 7.48 -1.78 15.62
CA ALA A 541 7.94 -2.63 16.73
C ALA A 541 6.87 -3.62 17.21
N ASP A 542 5.59 -3.29 17.04
CA ASP A 542 4.46 -4.15 17.41
C ASP A 542 4.19 -5.27 16.39
N MET A 543 4.95 -5.34 15.30
CA MET A 543 4.82 -6.31 14.21
C MET A 543 6.18 -6.93 13.85
N SER A 544 6.98 -7.25 14.86
CA SER A 544 8.39 -7.66 14.70
C SER A 544 8.59 -9.16 14.50
N ASP A 545 7.58 -9.99 14.82
CA ASP A 545 7.72 -11.44 14.87
C ASP A 545 6.59 -12.16 14.15
N MET A 546 6.91 -13.30 13.53
CA MET A 546 5.91 -14.21 12.97
C MET A 546 5.13 -14.89 14.10
N ARG A 547 3.79 -14.90 14.01
CA ARG A 547 2.91 -15.46 15.06
C ARG A 547 3.07 -16.98 15.21
N PRO A 548 3.39 -17.47 16.41
CA PRO A 548 3.45 -18.91 16.70
C PRO A 548 2.07 -19.53 16.96
N SER A 549 1.05 -18.70 17.18
CA SER A 549 -0.32 -19.04 17.55
C SER A 549 -1.29 -17.96 17.04
N LEU A 550 -2.55 -18.30 16.79
CA LEU A 550 -3.62 -17.35 16.46
C LEU A 550 -4.15 -16.61 17.69
N LEU A 551 -3.92 -17.17 18.87
CA LEU A 551 -4.51 -16.68 20.12
C LEU A 551 -4.08 -15.27 20.52
N PRO A 552 -2.84 -14.81 20.34
CA PRO A 552 -2.46 -13.42 20.63
C PRO A 552 -3.32 -12.40 19.86
N GLY A 553 -3.50 -12.64 18.56
CA GLY A 553 -4.33 -11.79 17.69
C GLY A 553 -5.80 -11.76 18.12
N LEU A 554 -6.35 -12.94 18.48
CA LEU A 554 -7.71 -13.08 18.94
C LEU A 554 -7.94 -12.40 20.31
N ILE A 555 -7.00 -12.57 21.26
CA ILE A 555 -7.06 -11.91 22.58
C ILE A 555 -7.00 -10.39 22.42
N ALA A 556 -6.07 -9.89 21.62
CA ALA A 556 -5.95 -8.46 21.34
C ALA A 556 -7.22 -7.90 20.66
N ALA A 557 -7.82 -8.64 19.72
CA ALA A 557 -9.09 -8.28 19.11
C ALA A 557 -10.23 -8.22 20.14
N ALA A 558 -10.34 -9.21 21.01
CA ALA A 558 -11.35 -9.24 22.08
C ALA A 558 -11.15 -8.09 23.07
N ALA A 559 -9.92 -7.75 23.45
CA ALA A 559 -9.60 -6.62 24.32
C ALA A 559 -10.00 -5.29 23.69
N ARG A 560 -9.71 -5.06 22.40
CA ARG A 560 -10.14 -3.85 21.67
C ARG A 560 -11.67 -3.73 21.60
N ASN A 561 -12.37 -4.84 21.38
CA ASN A 561 -13.84 -4.84 21.39
C ASN A 561 -14.40 -4.51 22.78
N ALA A 562 -13.79 -5.07 23.82
CA ALA A 562 -14.19 -4.77 25.20
C ALA A 562 -14.00 -3.29 25.57
N ALA A 563 -12.89 -2.68 25.16
CA ALA A 563 -12.64 -1.24 25.34
C ALA A 563 -13.68 -0.34 24.63
N ARG A 564 -14.35 -0.88 23.61
CA ARG A 564 -15.46 -0.22 22.87
C ARG A 564 -16.84 -0.58 23.41
N GLY A 565 -16.94 -1.25 24.54
CA GLY A 565 -18.21 -1.62 25.19
C GLY A 565 -18.75 -2.99 24.79
N HIS A 566 -18.07 -3.75 23.91
CA HIS A 566 -18.47 -5.12 23.52
C HIS A 566 -17.74 -6.14 24.42
N GLY A 567 -18.22 -6.31 25.66
CA GLY A 567 -17.60 -7.15 26.67
C GLY A 567 -17.70 -8.65 26.38
N ASP A 568 -18.77 -9.09 25.74
CA ASP A 568 -19.05 -10.48 25.38
C ASP A 568 -18.70 -10.72 23.91
N THR A 569 -17.62 -11.47 23.65
CA THR A 569 -17.12 -11.75 22.30
C THR A 569 -16.83 -13.22 22.11
N ALA A 570 -17.16 -13.73 20.93
CA ALA A 570 -16.81 -15.06 20.45
C ALA A 570 -16.17 -14.92 19.07
N LEU A 571 -14.84 -15.06 18.99
CA LEU A 571 -14.04 -14.79 17.80
C LEU A 571 -13.30 -16.06 17.37
N PHE A 572 -13.12 -16.23 16.05
CA PHE A 572 -12.28 -17.29 15.51
C PHE A 572 -11.53 -16.85 14.27
N GLU A 573 -10.47 -17.56 13.94
CA GLU A 573 -9.68 -17.39 12.71
C GLU A 573 -9.20 -18.77 12.23
N VAL A 574 -9.18 -18.96 10.90
CA VAL A 574 -8.57 -20.15 10.28
C VAL A 574 -7.46 -19.67 9.37
N ALA A 575 -6.22 -19.80 9.82
CA ALA A 575 -5.06 -19.25 9.17
C ALA A 575 -3.77 -20.02 9.50
N ALA A 576 -2.65 -19.55 8.97
CA ALA A 576 -1.35 -20.12 9.27
C ALA A 576 -0.76 -19.59 10.59
N ILE A 577 -0.04 -20.47 11.26
CA ILE A 577 0.92 -20.14 12.34
C ILE A 577 2.31 -20.59 11.89
N TYR A 578 3.36 -20.10 12.54
CA TYR A 578 4.73 -20.31 12.11
C TYR A 578 5.57 -20.92 13.22
N ARG A 579 6.28 -22.02 12.91
CA ARG A 579 7.16 -22.74 13.84
C ARG A 579 8.62 -22.66 13.45
N SER A 580 8.90 -22.39 12.17
CA SER A 580 10.22 -22.13 11.60
C SER A 580 10.08 -21.22 10.38
N ASP A 581 11.20 -20.78 9.83
CA ASP A 581 11.32 -20.01 8.59
C ASP A 581 11.18 -20.89 7.33
N GLU A 582 11.13 -22.21 7.48
CA GLU A 582 10.94 -23.14 6.38
C GLU A 582 9.45 -23.33 6.02
N PRO A 583 9.13 -23.68 4.76
CA PRO A 583 7.74 -23.85 4.29
C PRO A 583 6.92 -24.87 5.10
N ASP A 584 7.53 -25.93 5.59
CA ASP A 584 6.87 -26.96 6.42
C ASP A 584 6.64 -26.49 7.87
N GLY A 585 7.25 -25.40 8.28
CA GLY A 585 6.97 -24.69 9.54
C GLY A 585 5.68 -23.89 9.54
N GLN A 586 5.03 -23.71 8.38
CA GLN A 586 3.74 -23.04 8.25
C GLN A 586 2.60 -24.05 8.45
N LEU A 587 1.93 -23.99 9.60
CA LEU A 587 0.87 -24.91 9.95
C LEU A 587 -0.51 -24.24 9.86
N ARG A 588 -1.49 -24.94 9.26
CA ARG A 588 -2.88 -24.47 9.22
C ARG A 588 -3.59 -24.81 10.52
N VAL A 589 -4.14 -23.78 11.14
CA VAL A 589 -4.80 -23.84 12.44
C VAL A 589 -6.16 -23.16 12.39
N ALA A 590 -7.15 -23.76 13.06
CA ALA A 590 -8.39 -23.09 13.42
C ALA A 590 -8.32 -22.70 14.90
N GLY A 591 -8.19 -21.42 15.19
CA GLY A 591 -8.16 -20.90 16.56
C GLY A 591 -9.45 -20.17 16.90
N GLY A 592 -9.84 -20.23 18.16
CA GLY A 592 -11.03 -19.52 18.64
C GLY A 592 -10.92 -19.09 20.10
N LEU A 593 -11.68 -18.05 20.42
CA LEU A 593 -11.71 -17.45 21.75
C LEU A 593 -13.13 -17.02 22.09
N ARG A 594 -13.54 -17.30 23.34
CA ARG A 594 -14.73 -16.72 23.96
C ARG A 594 -14.35 -15.88 25.18
N ARG A 595 -15.05 -14.77 25.35
CA ARG A 595 -14.84 -13.82 26.45
C ARG A 595 -16.14 -13.42 27.11
N GLY A 596 -16.07 -13.15 28.43
CA GLY A 596 -17.21 -12.66 29.22
C GLY A 596 -18.26 -13.75 29.45
N THR A 597 -19.45 -13.52 28.92
CA THR A 597 -20.56 -14.48 29.00
C THR A 597 -20.95 -15.01 27.60
N ALA A 598 -20.07 -14.94 26.61
CA ALA A 598 -20.34 -15.37 25.24
C ALA A 598 -20.29 -16.91 25.07
N ILE A 599 -21.10 -17.62 25.86
CA ILE A 599 -21.28 -19.07 25.73
C ILE A 599 -22.13 -19.39 24.47
N MET A 600 -22.19 -20.66 24.07
CA MET A 600 -22.89 -21.05 22.84
C MET A 600 -24.40 -20.75 22.87
N SER A 601 -25.03 -20.79 24.04
CA SER A 601 -26.46 -20.48 24.24
C SER A 601 -26.78 -18.99 24.20
N GLY A 602 -25.80 -18.13 23.96
CA GLY A 602 -25.93 -16.67 23.92
C GLY A 602 -25.19 -15.98 25.05
N GLY A 603 -24.73 -14.75 24.80
CA GLY A 603 -24.04 -13.92 25.77
C GLY A 603 -24.98 -12.95 26.48
N GLY A 604 -24.49 -12.36 27.56
CA GLY A 604 -25.12 -11.25 28.23
C GLY A 604 -26.29 -11.62 29.17
N ARG A 605 -27.24 -10.71 29.27
CA ARG A 605 -28.33 -10.80 30.23
C ARG A 605 -29.39 -11.76 29.74
N SER A 606 -29.77 -12.71 30.57
CA SER A 606 -30.82 -13.68 30.31
C SER A 606 -32.09 -13.35 31.10
N TRP A 607 -33.27 -13.60 30.54
CA TRP A 607 -34.57 -13.37 31.22
C TRP A 607 -34.75 -14.23 32.47
N ASN A 608 -34.04 -15.35 32.60
CA ASN A 608 -34.12 -16.30 33.73
C ASN A 608 -32.94 -16.17 34.71
N GLY A 609 -32.14 -15.09 34.62
CA GLY A 609 -31.01 -14.85 35.50
C GLY A 609 -29.79 -14.23 34.78
N ASN A 610 -28.62 -14.29 35.41
CA ASN A 610 -27.36 -13.86 34.81
C ASN A 610 -26.78 -14.98 33.93
N ALA A 611 -26.22 -14.63 32.78
CA ALA A 611 -25.48 -15.59 31.97
C ALA A 611 -24.22 -16.09 32.72
N SER A 612 -23.88 -17.35 32.51
CA SER A 612 -22.65 -17.93 33.05
C SER A 612 -21.43 -17.38 32.34
N ALA A 613 -20.34 -17.19 33.06
CA ALA A 613 -19.06 -16.88 32.47
C ALA A 613 -18.58 -18.03 31.58
N VAL A 614 -17.84 -17.68 30.53
CA VAL A 614 -17.18 -18.67 29.66
C VAL A 614 -16.18 -19.51 30.44
N SER A 615 -16.04 -20.77 30.06
CA SER A 615 -15.26 -21.76 30.78
C SER A 615 -14.41 -22.63 29.85
N VAL A 616 -13.55 -23.44 30.45
CA VAL A 616 -12.77 -24.46 29.73
C VAL A 616 -13.65 -25.42 28.90
N TYR A 617 -14.87 -25.66 29.30
CA TYR A 617 -15.80 -26.55 28.62
C TYR A 617 -16.34 -25.97 27.33
N ASP A 618 -16.50 -24.63 27.26
CA ASP A 618 -16.89 -23.95 26.03
C ASP A 618 -15.79 -24.06 24.97
N ALA A 619 -14.54 -23.80 25.37
CA ALA A 619 -13.38 -23.94 24.50
C ALA A 619 -13.19 -25.40 24.01
N LYS A 620 -13.38 -26.39 24.90
CA LYS A 620 -13.34 -27.80 24.56
C LYS A 620 -14.41 -28.18 23.55
N ALA A 621 -15.64 -27.72 23.75
CA ALA A 621 -16.75 -28.01 22.87
C ALA A 621 -16.56 -27.41 21.46
N ASP A 622 -16.00 -26.19 21.38
CA ASP A 622 -15.68 -25.55 20.11
C ASP A 622 -14.54 -26.28 19.37
N ALA A 623 -13.50 -26.69 20.10
CA ALA A 623 -12.38 -27.45 19.53
C ALA A 623 -12.85 -28.82 18.97
N ILE A 624 -13.68 -29.54 19.71
CA ILE A 624 -14.24 -30.84 19.26
C ILE A 624 -15.11 -30.67 18.03
N ALA A 625 -15.98 -29.66 18.01
CA ALA A 625 -16.83 -29.36 16.85
C ALA A 625 -16.00 -29.03 15.59
N ALA A 626 -14.94 -28.24 15.72
CA ALA A 626 -14.03 -27.97 14.63
C ALA A 626 -13.28 -29.21 14.14
N LEU A 627 -12.82 -30.07 15.06
CA LEU A 627 -12.19 -31.36 14.75
C LEU A 627 -13.12 -32.31 14.01
N GLU A 628 -14.36 -32.43 14.48
CA GLU A 628 -15.39 -33.26 13.86
C GLU A 628 -15.69 -32.82 12.44
N ALA A 629 -15.95 -31.50 12.26
CA ALA A 629 -16.20 -30.92 10.97
C ALA A 629 -15.01 -31.09 9.99
N ALA A 630 -13.76 -31.01 10.50
CA ALA A 630 -12.56 -31.23 9.72
C ALA A 630 -12.28 -32.72 9.43
N GLY A 631 -13.11 -33.63 9.96
CA GLY A 631 -13.05 -35.06 9.69
C GLY A 631 -12.10 -35.86 10.60
N ALA A 632 -11.82 -35.34 11.79
CA ALA A 632 -11.11 -36.08 12.82
C ALA A 632 -11.98 -37.23 13.38
N PRO A 633 -11.40 -38.39 13.76
CA PRO A 633 -12.15 -39.49 14.38
C PRO A 633 -12.43 -39.19 15.86
N VAL A 634 -13.47 -38.43 16.12
CA VAL A 634 -13.80 -37.90 17.47
C VAL A 634 -14.07 -38.96 18.52
N ASP A 635 -14.52 -40.15 18.10
CA ASP A 635 -14.73 -41.37 18.91
C ASP A 635 -13.42 -41.96 19.52
N ARG A 636 -12.27 -41.56 18.97
CA ARG A 636 -10.94 -42.09 19.36
C ARG A 636 -10.07 -41.03 20.06
N LEU A 637 -10.61 -39.87 20.29
CA LEU A 637 -9.86 -38.80 20.92
C LEU A 637 -9.54 -39.09 22.38
N MET A 638 -8.37 -38.71 22.80
CA MET A 638 -7.89 -38.72 24.18
C MET A 638 -7.72 -37.32 24.67
N ILE A 639 -8.03 -37.06 25.94
CA ILE A 639 -7.80 -35.76 26.56
C ILE A 639 -6.75 -35.93 27.64
N GLU A 640 -5.75 -35.08 27.61
CA GLU A 640 -4.64 -35.09 28.54
C GLU A 640 -4.43 -33.65 29.07
N ALA A 641 -4.31 -33.51 30.38
CA ALA A 641 -4.01 -32.23 31.02
C ALA A 641 -2.56 -32.23 31.56
N PRO A 642 -1.93 -31.06 31.63
CA PRO A 642 -2.37 -29.75 31.15
C PRO A 642 -2.06 -29.52 29.65
N ALA A 643 -2.57 -28.42 29.10
CA ALA A 643 -2.14 -27.87 27.80
C ALA A 643 -0.85 -27.05 27.97
N SER A 644 -0.51 -26.24 26.98
CA SER A 644 0.66 -25.36 26.98
C SER A 644 0.58 -24.27 28.07
N ASP A 645 1.73 -23.71 28.45
CA ASP A 645 1.88 -22.81 29.63
C ASP A 645 1.10 -21.48 29.57
N TRP A 646 0.64 -21.08 28.41
CA TRP A 646 -0.23 -19.91 28.27
C TRP A 646 -1.66 -20.16 28.72
N TYR A 647 -2.04 -21.41 28.93
CA TYR A 647 -3.29 -21.78 29.56
C TYR A 647 -3.14 -22.02 31.06
N HIS A 648 -4.26 -21.96 31.77
CA HIS A 648 -4.32 -22.27 33.19
C HIS A 648 -4.08 -23.77 33.43
N PRO A 649 -3.13 -24.19 34.28
CA PRO A 649 -2.70 -25.57 34.38
C PRO A 649 -3.82 -26.51 34.83
N GLY A 650 -4.73 -26.06 35.72
CA GLY A 650 -5.86 -26.86 36.20
C GLY A 650 -7.14 -26.75 35.34
N ARG A 651 -7.16 -25.89 34.31
CA ARG A 651 -8.34 -25.65 33.46
C ARG A 651 -7.95 -25.61 32.00
N SER A 652 -7.21 -26.62 31.56
CA SER A 652 -6.77 -26.77 30.15
C SER A 652 -6.54 -28.24 29.81
N GLY A 653 -6.46 -28.54 28.52
CA GLY A 653 -6.15 -29.86 28.03
C GLY A 653 -5.75 -29.92 26.57
N ARG A 654 -5.09 -31.03 26.22
CA ARG A 654 -4.73 -31.41 24.85
C ARG A 654 -5.68 -32.46 24.35
N ILE A 655 -6.17 -32.30 23.13
CA ILE A 655 -6.94 -33.33 22.45
C ILE A 655 -5.98 -34.09 21.53
N LYS A 656 -5.85 -35.40 21.77
CA LYS A 656 -4.86 -36.24 21.10
C LYS A 656 -5.52 -37.41 20.35
N LEU A 657 -4.88 -37.79 19.24
CA LEU A 657 -5.18 -39.04 18.57
C LEU A 657 -4.06 -40.08 18.82
N GLY A 658 -4.28 -40.94 19.77
CA GLY A 658 -3.23 -41.79 20.32
C GLY A 658 -2.22 -41.02 21.16
N PRO A 659 -1.13 -41.64 21.64
CA PRO A 659 -0.25 -41.01 22.65
C PRO A 659 0.63 -39.87 22.10
N LYS A 660 0.83 -39.80 20.79
CA LYS A 660 1.83 -38.92 20.20
C LYS A 660 1.28 -37.70 19.44
N VAL A 661 0.07 -37.79 18.85
CA VAL A 661 -0.43 -36.79 17.92
C VAL A 661 -1.39 -35.87 18.64
N VAL A 662 -0.99 -34.61 18.83
CA VAL A 662 -1.84 -33.53 19.35
C VAL A 662 -2.64 -32.94 18.19
N LEU A 663 -3.97 -32.99 18.28
CA LEU A 663 -4.87 -32.41 17.29
C LEU A 663 -5.40 -31.04 17.68
N ALA A 664 -5.50 -30.76 18.99
CA ALA A 664 -5.92 -29.47 19.48
C ALA A 664 -5.42 -29.23 20.91
N GLU A 665 -5.34 -27.95 21.27
CA GLU A 665 -5.21 -27.49 22.65
C GLU A 665 -6.39 -26.57 23.01
N PHE A 666 -6.82 -26.56 24.26
CA PHE A 666 -7.93 -25.72 24.74
C PHE A 666 -7.76 -25.40 26.23
N GLY A 667 -8.36 -24.30 26.66
CA GLY A 667 -8.34 -23.96 28.08
C GLY A 667 -8.79 -22.54 28.39
N GLU A 668 -8.87 -22.23 29.68
CA GLU A 668 -8.85 -20.85 30.15
C GLU A 668 -7.42 -20.33 30.10
N PHE A 669 -7.25 -19.05 29.74
CA PHE A 669 -5.90 -18.50 29.69
C PHE A 669 -5.33 -18.23 31.07
N HIS A 670 -4.02 -18.40 31.19
CA HIS A 670 -3.31 -18.08 32.43
C HIS A 670 -3.38 -16.56 32.69
N PRO A 671 -3.63 -16.09 33.93
CA PRO A 671 -3.69 -14.65 34.24
C PRO A 671 -2.44 -13.87 33.86
N LYS A 672 -1.26 -14.49 33.96
CA LYS A 672 0.01 -13.91 33.51
C LYS A 672 0.01 -13.66 31.99
N THR A 673 -0.49 -14.60 31.21
CA THR A 673 -0.61 -14.48 29.75
C THR A 673 -1.56 -13.33 29.37
N LEU A 674 -2.74 -13.26 30.00
CA LEU A 674 -3.68 -12.17 29.76
C LEU A 674 -3.07 -10.80 30.12
N LYS A 675 -2.30 -10.72 31.21
CA LYS A 675 -1.62 -9.49 31.61
C LYS A 675 -0.58 -9.04 30.58
N THR A 676 0.16 -9.97 29.97
CA THR A 676 1.15 -9.64 28.92
C THR A 676 0.46 -9.02 27.69
N LEU A 677 -0.80 -9.40 27.40
CA LEU A 677 -1.58 -8.87 26.27
C LEU A 677 -2.55 -7.74 26.68
N ASP A 678 -2.38 -7.17 27.86
CA ASP A 678 -3.25 -6.12 28.43
C ASP A 678 -4.75 -6.50 28.39
N ALA A 679 -5.06 -7.78 28.64
CA ALA A 679 -6.39 -8.32 28.63
C ALA A 679 -6.86 -8.72 30.05
N SER A 680 -8.16 -8.58 30.30
CA SER A 680 -8.77 -8.87 31.60
C SER A 680 -10.14 -9.50 31.48
N GLY A 681 -10.56 -10.17 32.51
CA GLY A 681 -11.85 -10.88 32.58
C GLY A 681 -11.78 -12.35 32.16
N PRO A 682 -12.89 -13.08 32.20
CA PRO A 682 -12.91 -14.49 31.82
C PRO A 682 -12.68 -14.66 30.33
N HIS A 683 -11.68 -15.45 29.97
CA HIS A 683 -11.33 -15.83 28.61
C HIS A 683 -11.05 -17.31 28.53
N CYS A 684 -11.62 -17.98 27.55
CA CYS A 684 -11.22 -19.34 27.18
C CYS A 684 -11.00 -19.41 25.67
N GLY A 685 -10.10 -20.29 25.22
CA GLY A 685 -9.79 -20.43 23.81
C GLY A 685 -9.22 -21.81 23.46
N PHE A 686 -9.04 -22.02 22.18
CA PHE A 686 -8.54 -23.26 21.61
C PHE A 686 -7.78 -23.02 20.32
N GLU A 687 -6.93 -24.00 19.97
CA GLU A 687 -6.32 -24.12 18.64
C GLU A 687 -6.45 -25.57 18.16
N VAL A 688 -6.95 -25.75 16.94
CA VAL A 688 -7.06 -27.04 16.24
C VAL A 688 -6.04 -27.08 15.12
N PHE A 689 -5.11 -28.03 15.16
CA PHE A 689 -4.05 -28.23 14.17
C PHE A 689 -4.58 -29.03 12.99
N LEU A 690 -5.10 -28.36 11.96
CA LEU A 690 -5.79 -28.98 10.82
C LEU A 690 -4.89 -29.93 10.03
N ASP A 691 -3.59 -29.63 9.97
CA ASP A 691 -2.61 -30.45 9.27
C ASP A 691 -2.26 -31.73 10.04
N ALA A 692 -2.43 -31.74 11.36
CA ALA A 692 -2.21 -32.93 12.19
C ALA A 692 -3.32 -33.97 12.06
N ILE A 693 -4.48 -33.59 11.49
CA ILE A 693 -5.60 -34.54 11.30
C ILE A 693 -5.21 -35.57 10.22
N PRO A 694 -5.31 -36.89 10.46
CA PRO A 694 -4.95 -37.90 9.46
C PRO A 694 -5.77 -37.74 8.18
N THR A 695 -5.11 -37.95 7.04
CA THR A 695 -5.82 -38.01 5.75
C THR A 695 -6.71 -39.26 5.72
N PRO A 696 -8.01 -39.11 5.44
CA PRO A 696 -8.89 -40.27 5.42
C PRO A 696 -8.46 -41.27 4.32
N LYS A 697 -8.34 -42.52 4.67
CA LYS A 697 -8.07 -43.58 3.69
C LYS A 697 -9.18 -43.60 2.64
N ARG A 698 -8.80 -43.67 1.36
CA ARG A 698 -9.76 -43.77 0.26
C ARG A 698 -10.56 -45.05 0.41
N LYS A 699 -11.86 -44.95 0.68
CA LYS A 699 -12.74 -46.11 0.67
C LYS A 699 -12.93 -46.62 -0.78
N ALA A 700 -12.97 -47.93 -0.94
CA ALA A 700 -13.21 -48.54 -2.24
C ALA A 700 -14.59 -48.17 -2.82
N THR A 701 -15.54 -47.88 -1.94
CA THR A 701 -16.90 -47.48 -2.32
C THR A 701 -17.38 -46.30 -1.49
N ARG A 702 -18.28 -45.51 -2.05
CA ARG A 702 -19.01 -44.42 -1.35
C ARG A 702 -20.29 -44.95 -0.66
N THR A 703 -20.61 -46.21 -0.81
CA THR A 703 -21.79 -46.83 -0.22
C THR A 703 -21.70 -46.76 1.31
N LYS A 704 -22.71 -46.19 1.93
CA LYS A 704 -22.90 -46.22 3.38
C LYS A 704 -23.48 -47.56 3.77
N LEU A 705 -23.13 -48.04 4.95
CA LEU A 705 -23.78 -49.23 5.52
C LEU A 705 -25.24 -48.92 5.76
N VAL A 706 -26.06 -49.94 5.68
CA VAL A 706 -27.49 -49.84 6.03
C VAL A 706 -27.61 -49.44 7.50
N LEU A 707 -28.42 -48.44 7.77
CA LEU A 707 -28.72 -48.01 9.13
C LEU A 707 -29.59 -49.05 9.80
N ALA A 708 -29.02 -49.74 10.79
CA ALA A 708 -29.75 -50.72 11.62
C ALA A 708 -30.33 -50.02 12.83
N LEU A 709 -31.62 -49.65 12.74
CA LEU A 709 -32.34 -49.14 13.87
C LEU A 709 -32.98 -50.27 14.65
N SER A 710 -32.94 -50.17 15.97
CA SER A 710 -33.72 -51.10 16.84
C SER A 710 -35.22 -50.80 16.68
N ALA A 711 -36.03 -51.86 16.58
CA ALA A 711 -37.46 -51.79 16.63
C ALA A 711 -38.03 -51.68 18.09
N PHE A 712 -37.17 -51.77 19.07
CA PHE A 712 -37.51 -51.77 20.48
C PHE A 712 -37.15 -50.43 21.12
N GLN A 713 -37.88 -50.06 22.21
CA GLN A 713 -37.63 -48.86 22.93
C GLN A 713 -36.32 -48.92 23.74
N PRO A 714 -35.45 -47.88 23.66
CA PRO A 714 -34.30 -47.80 24.50
C PRO A 714 -34.66 -47.62 25.98
N VAL A 715 -33.84 -48.16 26.84
CA VAL A 715 -33.98 -48.04 28.31
C VAL A 715 -32.81 -47.19 28.82
N ARG A 716 -33.06 -46.22 29.68
CA ARG A 716 -32.05 -45.41 30.35
C ARG A 716 -31.89 -45.88 31.80
N ARG A 717 -30.62 -45.90 32.25
CA ARG A 717 -30.26 -46.22 33.62
C ARG A 717 -29.19 -45.26 34.10
N ASP A 718 -29.37 -44.79 35.34
CA ASP A 718 -28.43 -43.86 35.98
C ASP A 718 -27.53 -44.59 36.95
N PHE A 719 -26.27 -44.27 36.91
CA PHE A 719 -25.26 -44.81 37.83
C PHE A 719 -24.44 -43.67 38.40
N ALA A 720 -24.23 -43.62 39.70
CA ALA A 720 -23.32 -42.66 40.34
C ALA A 720 -22.16 -43.41 40.96
N PHE A 721 -20.94 -43.04 40.58
CA PHE A 721 -19.72 -43.67 41.10
C PHE A 721 -18.92 -42.68 41.92
N VAL A 722 -18.49 -43.10 43.10
CA VAL A 722 -17.53 -42.33 43.91
C VAL A 722 -16.12 -42.77 43.50
N VAL A 723 -15.34 -41.85 43.01
CA VAL A 723 -13.96 -42.07 42.54
C VAL A 723 -13.01 -41.05 43.16
N ASP A 724 -11.72 -41.25 43.08
CA ASP A 724 -10.72 -40.29 43.47
C ASP A 724 -10.81 -39.06 42.54
N SER A 725 -10.49 -37.86 43.06
CA SER A 725 -10.68 -36.61 42.35
C SER A 725 -9.87 -36.49 41.06
N ASP A 726 -8.76 -37.20 40.93
CA ASP A 726 -7.87 -37.23 39.76
C ASP A 726 -8.34 -38.20 38.67
N VAL A 727 -9.32 -39.05 38.93
CA VAL A 727 -9.86 -39.99 37.94
C VAL A 727 -10.66 -39.22 36.85
N ASP A 728 -10.24 -39.33 35.61
CA ASP A 728 -10.96 -38.75 34.47
C ASP A 728 -12.33 -39.35 34.26
N ALA A 729 -13.37 -38.55 34.09
CA ALA A 729 -14.73 -39.03 33.80
C ALA A 729 -14.80 -39.88 32.52
N LEU A 730 -13.92 -39.61 31.52
CA LEU A 730 -13.81 -40.40 30.29
C LEU A 730 -13.44 -41.85 30.56
N LYS A 731 -12.70 -42.17 31.64
CA LYS A 731 -12.39 -43.57 32.03
C LYS A 731 -13.65 -44.31 32.46
N LEU A 732 -14.55 -43.64 33.20
CA LEU A 732 -15.83 -44.19 33.60
C LEU A 732 -16.72 -44.45 32.37
N VAL A 733 -16.82 -43.44 31.49
CA VAL A 733 -17.63 -43.54 30.26
C VAL A 733 -17.17 -44.73 29.40
N ARG A 734 -15.89 -44.83 29.13
CA ARG A 734 -15.32 -45.92 28.31
C ARG A 734 -15.46 -47.28 28.97
N ALA A 735 -15.37 -47.36 30.27
CA ALA A 735 -15.58 -48.61 31.00
C ALA A 735 -17.05 -49.07 30.90
N ALA A 736 -18.00 -48.14 31.05
CA ALA A 736 -19.42 -48.41 30.90
C ALA A 736 -19.79 -48.79 29.46
N GLU A 737 -19.28 -48.07 28.45
CA GLU A 737 -19.46 -48.39 27.01
C GLU A 737 -18.89 -49.81 26.67
N GLY A 738 -17.78 -50.15 27.29
CA GLY A 738 -17.14 -51.43 27.10
C GLY A 738 -17.82 -52.63 27.78
N ALA A 739 -18.77 -52.40 28.70
CA ALA A 739 -19.41 -53.44 29.51
C ALA A 739 -20.26 -54.40 28.67
N ASP A 740 -21.01 -53.88 27.71
CA ASP A 740 -21.76 -54.67 26.74
C ASP A 740 -21.92 -53.90 25.42
N ARG A 741 -21.06 -54.19 24.47
CA ARG A 741 -20.99 -53.44 23.15
C ARG A 741 -22.21 -53.63 22.26
N LYS A 742 -23.10 -54.56 22.57
CA LYS A 742 -24.32 -54.81 21.79
C LYS A 742 -25.50 -54.03 22.36
N LEU A 743 -25.54 -53.89 23.66
CA LEU A 743 -26.69 -53.27 24.37
C LEU A 743 -26.40 -51.83 24.75
N VAL A 744 -25.19 -51.48 25.18
CA VAL A 744 -24.86 -50.09 25.57
C VAL A 744 -24.73 -49.28 24.32
N GLY A 745 -25.59 -48.28 24.16
CA GLY A 745 -25.62 -47.35 23.01
C GLY A 745 -24.88 -46.05 23.28
N GLU A 746 -25.30 -45.30 24.28
CA GLU A 746 -24.70 -44.00 24.65
C GLU A 746 -24.46 -44.00 26.17
N VAL A 747 -23.36 -43.43 26.57
CA VAL A 747 -23.02 -43.13 27.98
C VAL A 747 -22.73 -41.65 28.13
N ARG A 748 -23.45 -40.98 28.98
CA ARG A 748 -23.34 -39.54 29.20
C ARG A 748 -23.09 -39.21 30.67
N VAL A 749 -22.11 -38.37 30.98
CA VAL A 749 -21.95 -37.77 32.29
C VAL A 749 -22.97 -36.64 32.40
N PHE A 750 -23.83 -36.66 33.40
CA PHE A 750 -24.85 -35.61 33.60
C PHE A 750 -24.67 -34.84 34.91
N ASP A 751 -23.95 -35.41 35.89
CA ASP A 751 -23.59 -34.70 37.11
C ASP A 751 -22.24 -35.07 37.67
N VAL A 752 -21.55 -34.11 38.29
CA VAL A 752 -20.31 -34.30 39.02
C VAL A 752 -20.43 -33.56 40.37
N PHE A 753 -20.53 -34.32 41.41
CA PHE A 753 -20.66 -33.76 42.77
C PHE A 753 -19.33 -33.88 43.54
N THR A 754 -18.92 -32.78 44.17
CA THR A 754 -17.80 -32.72 45.10
C THR A 754 -18.27 -32.13 46.44
N GLY A 755 -17.99 -32.78 47.55
CA GLY A 755 -18.41 -32.26 48.84
C GLY A 755 -17.87 -33.09 49.99
N ALA A 756 -17.90 -32.54 51.18
CA ALA A 756 -17.36 -33.13 52.41
C ALA A 756 -17.95 -34.51 52.75
N ALA A 757 -19.18 -34.77 52.27
CA ALA A 757 -19.85 -36.05 52.47
C ALA A 757 -19.23 -37.26 51.77
N LEU A 758 -18.33 -36.99 50.75
CA LEU A 758 -17.64 -38.01 49.98
C LEU A 758 -16.24 -38.34 50.55
N GLY A 759 -15.76 -37.56 51.51
CA GLY A 759 -14.37 -37.62 52.01
C GLY A 759 -13.42 -36.69 51.23
N GLU A 760 -12.21 -36.53 51.75
CA GLU A 760 -11.18 -35.73 51.07
C GLU A 760 -10.71 -36.41 49.77
N ASN A 761 -10.44 -35.59 48.75
CA ASN A 761 -9.96 -36.02 47.44
C ASN A 761 -10.86 -37.01 46.68
N ARG A 762 -12.18 -36.94 46.92
CA ARG A 762 -13.16 -37.77 46.22
C ARG A 762 -14.21 -36.93 45.51
N LYS A 763 -14.72 -37.48 44.36
CA LYS A 763 -15.86 -36.95 43.61
C LYS A 763 -16.85 -38.07 43.28
N SER A 764 -18.13 -37.70 43.13
CA SER A 764 -19.16 -38.58 42.59
C SER A 764 -19.43 -38.18 41.15
N VAL A 765 -19.31 -39.10 40.22
CA VAL A 765 -19.61 -38.90 38.81
C VAL A 765 -20.87 -39.69 38.45
N ALA A 766 -21.90 -38.99 38.00
CA ALA A 766 -23.18 -39.60 37.61
C ALA A 766 -23.21 -39.82 36.08
N LEU A 767 -23.51 -41.04 35.68
CA LEU A 767 -23.62 -41.52 34.30
C LEU A 767 -25.05 -41.91 33.98
N GLU A 768 -25.59 -41.38 32.87
CA GLU A 768 -26.78 -41.91 32.21
C GLU A 768 -26.32 -42.91 31.12
N VAL A 769 -26.77 -44.15 31.18
CA VAL A 769 -26.47 -45.18 30.19
C VAL A 769 -27.72 -45.52 29.44
N THR A 770 -27.69 -45.33 28.10
CA THR A 770 -28.77 -45.73 27.21
C THR A 770 -28.52 -47.16 26.69
N LEU A 771 -29.44 -48.07 26.99
CA LEU A 771 -29.43 -49.44 26.52
C LEU A 771 -30.34 -49.60 25.31
N ASN A 772 -29.81 -50.10 24.20
CA ASN A 772 -30.54 -50.31 22.94
C ASN A 772 -30.79 -51.79 22.73
N PRO A 773 -31.98 -52.31 23.02
CA PRO A 773 -32.30 -53.72 22.79
C PRO A 773 -32.28 -54.04 21.30
N VAL A 774 -31.75 -55.23 20.90
CA VAL A 774 -31.58 -55.58 19.48
C VAL A 774 -32.56 -56.66 19.04
N GLU A 775 -32.81 -57.66 19.88
CA GLU A 775 -33.58 -58.83 19.52
C GLU A 775 -34.98 -58.87 20.16
N ARG A 776 -35.14 -58.36 21.38
CA ARG A 776 -36.37 -58.30 22.14
C ARG A 776 -36.35 -57.13 23.14
N THR A 777 -37.51 -56.78 23.72
CA THR A 777 -37.58 -55.86 24.85
C THR A 777 -36.83 -56.45 26.03
N LEU A 778 -36.05 -55.62 26.77
CA LEU A 778 -35.28 -56.05 27.95
C LEU A 778 -36.22 -56.36 29.11
N THR A 779 -35.95 -57.50 29.77
CA THR A 779 -36.61 -57.85 31.04
C THR A 779 -35.85 -57.22 32.21
N GLU A 780 -36.47 -57.26 33.43
CA GLU A 780 -35.79 -56.76 34.63
C GLU A 780 -34.50 -57.54 34.91
N GLU A 781 -34.49 -58.85 34.70
CA GLU A 781 -33.28 -59.68 34.83
C GLU A 781 -32.17 -59.31 33.86
N ASP A 782 -32.52 -58.92 32.58
CA ASP A 782 -31.57 -58.43 31.61
C ASP A 782 -30.94 -57.11 32.06
N LEU A 783 -31.79 -56.21 32.60
CA LEU A 783 -31.37 -54.89 33.08
C LEU A 783 -30.45 -54.97 34.29
N GLU A 784 -30.77 -55.91 35.26
CA GLU A 784 -29.94 -56.18 36.42
C GLU A 784 -28.59 -56.82 36.00
N ALA A 785 -28.59 -57.73 35.06
CA ALA A 785 -27.35 -58.36 34.56
C ALA A 785 -26.44 -57.38 33.86
N VAL A 786 -26.98 -56.51 33.04
CA VAL A 786 -26.20 -55.44 32.32
C VAL A 786 -25.72 -54.41 33.33
N SER A 787 -26.57 -54.02 34.28
CA SER A 787 -26.18 -53.05 35.34
C SER A 787 -25.00 -53.58 36.17
N ALA A 788 -25.02 -54.81 36.54
CA ALA A 788 -23.95 -55.48 37.30
C ALA A 788 -22.63 -55.51 36.48
N LYS A 789 -22.73 -55.76 35.17
CA LYS A 789 -21.53 -55.67 34.26
C LYS A 789 -20.98 -54.28 34.20
N ILE A 790 -21.83 -53.24 34.05
CA ILE A 790 -21.41 -51.85 33.99
C ILE A 790 -20.68 -51.48 35.28
N VAL A 791 -21.28 -51.76 36.44
CA VAL A 791 -20.69 -51.49 37.76
C VAL A 791 -19.32 -52.13 37.86
N ALA A 792 -19.25 -53.47 37.63
CA ALA A 792 -18.00 -54.24 37.73
C ALA A 792 -16.89 -53.68 36.79
N GLN A 793 -17.24 -53.26 35.57
CA GLN A 793 -16.24 -52.73 34.63
C GLN A 793 -15.75 -51.35 35.04
N VAL A 794 -16.65 -50.49 35.55
CA VAL A 794 -16.28 -49.14 36.02
C VAL A 794 -15.42 -49.22 37.28
N GLU A 795 -15.80 -50.07 38.22
CA GLU A 795 -15.03 -50.28 39.45
C GLU A 795 -13.63 -50.85 39.15
N LYS A 796 -13.53 -51.80 38.23
CA LYS A 796 -12.26 -52.37 37.76
C LYS A 796 -11.35 -51.35 37.11
N ALA A 797 -11.94 -50.46 36.29
CA ALA A 797 -11.17 -49.50 35.51
C ALA A 797 -10.74 -48.25 36.30
N THR A 798 -11.47 -47.89 37.34
CA THR A 798 -11.30 -46.61 38.05
C THR A 798 -11.00 -46.79 39.55
N GLY A 799 -11.16 -47.96 40.12
CA GLY A 799 -11.10 -48.21 41.58
C GLY A 799 -12.25 -47.54 42.37
N GLY A 800 -13.23 -46.97 41.64
CA GLY A 800 -14.40 -46.34 42.23
C GLY A 800 -15.43 -47.33 42.75
N THR A 801 -16.41 -46.88 43.53
CA THR A 801 -17.51 -47.65 44.04
C THR A 801 -18.85 -47.03 43.65
N LEU A 802 -19.84 -47.88 43.36
CA LEU A 802 -21.19 -47.38 43.13
C LEU A 802 -21.70 -46.69 44.38
N ARG A 803 -22.27 -45.51 44.24
CA ARG A 803 -22.89 -44.75 45.28
C ARG A 803 -24.30 -45.26 45.48
N ALA A 804 -24.59 -45.67 46.66
CA ALA A 804 -25.92 -46.13 47.07
C ALA A 804 -26.93 -44.99 47.09
#